data_0e426394f8788ec4521271255b6a9648
#
_entry.id   0e426394f8788ec4521271255b6a9648
#
_cell.length_a   1.000
_cell.length_b   1.000
_cell.length_c   1.000
_cell.angle_alpha   90.00
_cell.angle_beta   90.00
_cell.angle_gamma   90.00
#
_symmetry.space_group_name_H-M   'P 1'
#
loop_
_entity.id
_entity.type
_entity.pdbx_description
1 polymer ?
#
loop_
_entity_poly.entity_id
_entity_poly.type
_entity_poly.pdbx_seq_one_letter_code
_entity_poly.pdbx_strand_id
1 'polypeptide(L)'
;MHKNIFISYGHGAYQENVHRVAEDLRGYGFNVFFDADYLKQGDWETIIDEHIVSSKYFLFFVSEKSTSPEGYCLNELCRAGESNSIIIPILVDDAKVPLSINKYQRLFFKECFDGKGGLLDGKYKDFLCQLVSIVSGNIRLGYADEDVRLETMLKPISSKDFVYRYYDSFCGRREAFEKFEQFVASSKNFFWVKARPGSGKTAFSSMLIWRYSDYVSAAHFCKFNNSDRANPKYILTSIAYQLANALPDYKKKLLELRGLDTIFEKNAMRIFEYLLIEPMSDVRPSHPVVIIIDALDECSWRGDNEICSLLQRTHSRIPTWMKFVLTSRDEANIRRYLAPMSFTYALSDNETDDDLREYYRREFPEADEATITALVGKAEGSFLYASEIVKQIKEENLTLDNIEFFPVGIYGFFNDCFLRMFGKEAENDIPYSEVKPLLEFLCISQEPINVDFLEEYLQIDEYRLKEILALISGMFPIRGRAIEPIHKSLVDWLTDPSDVGHIFYVSKKNGYKRLLAYIEGKYGAQEYDNPYVMKYFGDTLIALKMYERLAEILDNYELQKTIIDKLDFDSGLARYLSELEHLHQNKPEFCVKLLSNPTFIKIFSENRRLLYNSGMFFILKKIGLSVALRADTTNWGIEGEIGKVFYYYIVEDFNKAIKKAKTLLASEEIKTDYVLQSELYNVKGLSERKLVLFDDALESFENCIAAVENVEEEHRANSDMEFELSLAHLIKGKIYLAMLDFTNCNKNCKRAIKILSRKIDEMPDSDKKTSNILFLAEDYRVFADAYIWQKEYEDAQAMLQECEDIYEANNGSVDRYYIRYKYTSLLLRIMQRDSRGAVEDLTDMLKREATSAYDKGRLQHYIALCVYLNERDNLEKVKIGFEAAKKGVEIFDSIDAYLEKAECNMLALKLAPLAEARYRSDDDDNEYIDAWIEYVDGVLQEVIE
;
A
#
# COMPACT_ATOMS: atom_id res chain seq x y z
N MET A 1 15.05 -34.36 -28.79
CA MET A 1 13.61 -34.09 -28.61
C MET A 1 13.31 -32.83 -29.37
N HIS A 2 12.49 -32.90 -30.40
CA HIS A 2 12.04 -31.75 -31.16
C HIS A 2 11.21 -30.89 -30.21
N LYS A 3 11.54 -29.59 -30.10
CA LYS A 3 10.81 -28.65 -29.25
C LYS A 3 9.57 -28.20 -30.01
N ASN A 4 8.38 -28.44 -29.47
CA ASN A 4 7.12 -28.01 -30.07
C ASN A 4 6.91 -26.51 -29.85
N ILE A 5 6.51 -25.82 -30.89
CA ILE A 5 6.21 -24.40 -30.94
C ILE A 5 4.77 -24.23 -31.42
N PHE A 6 3.96 -23.46 -30.73
CA PHE A 6 2.65 -23.03 -31.19
C PHE A 6 2.71 -21.55 -31.62
N ILE A 7 2.13 -21.21 -32.75
CA ILE A 7 2.03 -19.85 -33.29
C ILE A 7 0.58 -19.40 -33.28
N SER A 8 0.29 -18.34 -32.50
CA SER A 8 -0.99 -17.64 -32.44
C SER A 8 -0.85 -16.27 -33.10
N TYR A 9 -1.77 -15.94 -34.01
CA TYR A 9 -1.76 -14.67 -34.75
C TYR A 9 -3.16 -14.26 -35.23
N GLY A 10 -3.41 -12.96 -35.41
CA GLY A 10 -4.66 -12.47 -35.98
C GLY A 10 -4.67 -12.56 -37.52
N HIS A 11 -5.66 -13.25 -38.08
CA HIS A 11 -5.83 -13.36 -39.54
C HIS A 11 -6.00 -11.99 -40.21
N GLY A 12 -5.10 -11.65 -41.15
CA GLY A 12 -5.11 -10.36 -41.83
C GLY A 12 -3.85 -10.03 -42.59
N ALA A 13 -3.45 -8.75 -42.58
CA ALA A 13 -2.36 -8.20 -43.39
C ALA A 13 -0.99 -8.88 -43.18
N TYR A 14 -0.76 -9.47 -41.99
CA TYR A 14 0.53 -10.08 -41.64
C TYR A 14 0.58 -11.60 -41.80
N GLN A 15 -0.49 -12.23 -42.26
CA GLN A 15 -0.63 -13.68 -42.32
C GLN A 15 0.49 -14.38 -43.15
N GLU A 16 0.80 -13.82 -44.30
CA GLU A 16 1.88 -14.38 -45.17
C GLU A 16 3.26 -14.28 -44.53
N ASN A 17 3.49 -13.18 -43.80
CA ASN A 17 4.75 -12.95 -43.09
C ASN A 17 4.91 -13.89 -41.88
N VAL A 18 3.82 -14.13 -41.12
CA VAL A 18 3.82 -15.07 -40.00
C VAL A 18 3.98 -16.49 -40.50
N HIS A 19 3.36 -16.83 -41.63
CA HIS A 19 3.55 -18.13 -42.30
C HIS A 19 5.01 -18.33 -42.72
N ARG A 20 5.68 -17.32 -43.25
CA ARG A 20 7.12 -17.37 -43.55
C ARG A 20 7.95 -17.68 -42.32
N VAL A 21 7.66 -17.03 -41.16
CA VAL A 21 8.35 -17.33 -39.89
C VAL A 21 8.13 -18.79 -39.48
N ALA A 22 6.91 -19.31 -39.62
CA ALA A 22 6.62 -20.72 -39.33
C ALA A 22 7.43 -21.71 -40.23
N GLU A 23 7.49 -21.45 -41.54
CA GLU A 23 8.27 -22.26 -42.47
C GLU A 23 9.78 -22.17 -42.18
N ASP A 24 10.30 -20.98 -41.91
CA ASP A 24 11.73 -20.82 -41.58
C ASP A 24 12.08 -21.55 -40.28
N LEU A 25 11.22 -21.50 -39.22
CA LEU A 25 11.43 -22.24 -38.00
C LEU A 25 11.38 -23.79 -38.24
N ARG A 26 10.48 -24.27 -39.12
CA ARG A 26 10.48 -25.68 -39.57
C ARG A 26 11.78 -26.04 -40.27
N GLY A 27 12.31 -25.14 -41.11
CA GLY A 27 13.62 -25.29 -41.78
C GLY A 27 14.77 -25.43 -40.80
N TYR A 28 14.68 -24.84 -39.61
CA TYR A 28 15.63 -25.02 -38.50
C TYR A 28 15.41 -26.32 -37.68
N GLY A 29 14.41 -27.14 -38.05
CA GLY A 29 14.14 -28.43 -37.40
C GLY A 29 13.22 -28.35 -36.17
N PHE A 30 12.48 -27.25 -35.97
CA PHE A 30 11.45 -27.16 -34.93
C PHE A 30 10.15 -27.80 -35.41
N ASN A 31 9.40 -28.40 -34.47
CA ASN A 31 8.03 -28.83 -34.71
C ASN A 31 7.10 -27.64 -34.44
N VAL A 32 6.60 -27.01 -35.51
CA VAL A 32 5.78 -25.79 -35.42
C VAL A 32 4.35 -26.12 -35.79
N PHE A 33 3.44 -25.91 -34.85
CA PHE A 33 2.00 -25.89 -35.11
C PHE A 33 1.58 -24.48 -35.55
N PHE A 34 0.88 -24.40 -36.65
CA PHE A 34 0.35 -23.21 -37.26
C PHE A 34 -1.05 -23.50 -37.78
N ASP A 35 -2.07 -22.77 -37.35
CA ASP A 35 -3.49 -23.12 -37.57
C ASP A 35 -3.91 -23.17 -39.03
N ALA A 36 -3.31 -22.36 -39.92
CA ALA A 36 -3.59 -22.34 -41.34
C ALA A 36 -3.39 -23.70 -42.03
N ASP A 37 -2.59 -24.60 -41.42
CA ASP A 37 -2.30 -25.95 -41.98
C ASP A 37 -3.45 -26.96 -41.75
N TYR A 38 -4.38 -26.66 -40.81
CA TYR A 38 -5.37 -27.62 -40.30
C TYR A 38 -6.84 -27.25 -40.53
N LEU A 39 -7.14 -26.15 -41.22
CA LEU A 39 -8.50 -25.60 -41.45
C LEU A 39 -9.49 -26.54 -42.17
N LYS A 40 -9.24 -27.85 -42.32
CA LYS A 40 -10.05 -28.76 -43.16
C LYS A 40 -10.70 -29.94 -42.45
N GLN A 41 -10.51 -30.23 -41.17
CA GLN A 41 -11.06 -31.45 -40.56
C GLN A 41 -11.47 -31.30 -39.08
N GLY A 42 -12.78 -31.45 -38.83
CA GLY A 42 -13.32 -31.90 -37.51
C GLY A 42 -13.16 -30.94 -36.35
N ASP A 43 -13.24 -31.42 -35.17
CA ASP A 43 -13.22 -30.78 -33.84
C ASP A 43 -11.92 -29.97 -33.59
N TRP A 44 -11.78 -28.84 -34.28
CA TRP A 44 -10.55 -28.06 -34.36
C TRP A 44 -10.16 -27.41 -33.01
N GLU A 45 -11.14 -27.12 -32.15
CA GLU A 45 -10.91 -26.55 -30.81
C GLU A 45 -10.12 -27.51 -29.92
N THR A 46 -10.48 -28.79 -29.93
CA THR A 46 -9.77 -29.85 -29.17
C THR A 46 -8.34 -30.02 -29.70
N ILE A 47 -8.15 -29.98 -31.01
CA ILE A 47 -6.82 -30.11 -31.64
C ILE A 47 -5.92 -28.94 -31.28
N ILE A 48 -6.41 -27.72 -31.32
CA ILE A 48 -5.68 -26.53 -30.92
C ILE A 48 -5.29 -26.59 -29.45
N ASP A 49 -6.23 -26.98 -28.56
CA ASP A 49 -5.98 -27.13 -27.15
C ASP A 49 -4.86 -28.11 -26.83
N GLU A 50 -4.90 -29.31 -27.45
CA GLU A 50 -3.84 -30.32 -27.30
C GLU A 50 -2.46 -29.83 -27.77
N HIS A 51 -2.42 -29.10 -28.89
CA HIS A 51 -1.18 -28.51 -29.38
C HIS A 51 -0.64 -27.37 -28.53
N ILE A 52 -1.49 -26.49 -27.97
CA ILE A 52 -1.08 -25.45 -27.01
C ILE A 52 -0.47 -26.11 -25.78
N VAL A 53 -1.17 -27.07 -25.15
CA VAL A 53 -0.73 -27.73 -23.92
C VAL A 53 0.58 -28.53 -24.14
N SER A 54 0.76 -29.14 -25.33
CA SER A 54 1.96 -29.90 -25.65
C SER A 54 3.13 -29.05 -26.11
N SER A 55 2.93 -27.76 -26.40
CA SER A 55 3.97 -26.87 -26.91
C SER A 55 4.82 -26.28 -25.78
N LYS A 56 6.16 -26.34 -25.98
CA LYS A 56 7.09 -25.70 -25.04
C LYS A 56 7.12 -24.18 -25.19
N TYR A 57 6.95 -23.66 -26.40
CA TYR A 57 6.95 -22.26 -26.72
C TYR A 57 5.64 -21.85 -27.38
N PHE A 58 5.07 -20.76 -26.93
CA PHE A 58 3.88 -20.14 -27.50
C PHE A 58 4.24 -18.77 -28.04
N LEU A 59 4.31 -18.64 -29.38
CA LEU A 59 4.62 -17.39 -30.05
C LEU A 59 3.32 -16.63 -30.32
N PHE A 60 3.15 -15.50 -29.63
CA PHE A 60 1.96 -14.66 -29.77
C PHE A 60 2.28 -13.43 -30.60
N PHE A 61 1.84 -13.42 -31.86
CA PHE A 61 2.00 -12.27 -32.76
C PHE A 61 0.96 -11.20 -32.43
N VAL A 62 1.41 -10.17 -31.73
CA VAL A 62 0.59 -9.08 -31.22
C VAL A 62 0.24 -8.13 -32.35
N SER A 63 -1.06 -8.01 -32.67
CA SER A 63 -1.63 -7.09 -33.65
C SER A 63 -3.01 -6.61 -33.17
N GLU A 64 -3.56 -5.55 -33.79
CA GLU A 64 -4.93 -5.11 -33.50
C GLU A 64 -5.96 -6.24 -33.62
N LYS A 65 -5.76 -7.18 -34.58
CA LYS A 65 -6.64 -8.32 -34.76
C LYS A 65 -6.45 -9.44 -33.72
N SER A 66 -5.20 -9.79 -33.36
CA SER A 66 -4.93 -10.82 -32.38
C SER A 66 -5.30 -10.40 -30.95
N THR A 67 -5.37 -9.09 -30.71
CA THR A 67 -5.79 -8.50 -29.42
C THR A 67 -7.25 -8.09 -29.38
N SER A 68 -8.01 -8.35 -30.46
CA SER A 68 -9.44 -8.09 -30.51
C SER A 68 -10.20 -8.97 -29.51
N PRO A 69 -11.11 -8.40 -28.69
CA PRO A 69 -11.93 -9.19 -27.77
C PRO A 69 -12.82 -10.24 -28.43
N GLU A 70 -13.10 -10.10 -29.72
CA GLU A 70 -13.93 -11.02 -30.51
C GLU A 70 -13.10 -12.11 -31.23
N GLY A 71 -11.78 -12.12 -31.02
CA GLY A 71 -10.85 -13.02 -31.72
C GLY A 71 -10.49 -14.25 -30.90
N TYR A 72 -10.25 -15.40 -31.57
CA TYR A 72 -9.81 -16.64 -30.94
C TYR A 72 -8.41 -16.58 -30.33
N CYS A 73 -7.54 -15.67 -30.79
CA CYS A 73 -6.15 -15.60 -30.33
C CYS A 73 -6.00 -15.32 -28.83
N LEU A 74 -6.97 -14.60 -28.26
CA LEU A 74 -6.98 -14.35 -26.81
C LEU A 74 -7.34 -15.61 -26.00
N ASN A 75 -8.20 -16.50 -26.55
CA ASN A 75 -8.51 -17.80 -25.95
C ASN A 75 -7.27 -18.70 -25.97
N GLU A 76 -6.57 -18.75 -27.09
CA GLU A 76 -5.30 -19.49 -27.23
C GLU A 76 -4.24 -18.98 -26.25
N LEU A 77 -4.14 -17.64 -26.10
CA LEU A 77 -3.27 -17.02 -25.12
C LEU A 77 -3.65 -17.38 -23.68
N CYS A 78 -4.95 -17.46 -23.37
CA CYS A 78 -5.46 -17.90 -22.08
C CYS A 78 -5.00 -19.34 -21.80
N ARG A 79 -5.20 -20.24 -22.73
CA ARG A 79 -4.80 -21.65 -22.61
C ARG A 79 -3.28 -21.82 -22.47
N ALA A 80 -2.49 -21.08 -23.26
CA ALA A 80 -1.04 -21.05 -23.10
C ALA A 80 -0.63 -20.52 -21.72
N GLY A 81 -1.40 -19.57 -21.17
CA GLY A 81 -1.22 -19.03 -19.83
C GLY A 81 -1.47 -20.04 -18.71
N GLU A 82 -2.41 -20.97 -18.89
CA GLU A 82 -2.73 -22.06 -17.97
C GLU A 82 -1.76 -23.24 -18.10
N SER A 83 -1.12 -23.39 -19.25
CA SER A 83 -0.12 -24.42 -19.52
C SER A 83 1.26 -23.97 -19.04
N ASN A 84 2.24 -24.90 -19.05
CA ASN A 84 3.65 -24.57 -18.75
C ASN A 84 4.40 -24.03 -19.99
N SER A 85 3.72 -23.49 -21.00
CA SER A 85 4.31 -22.93 -22.19
C SER A 85 5.04 -21.61 -21.91
N ILE A 86 6.19 -21.41 -22.54
CA ILE A 86 6.92 -20.16 -22.51
C ILE A 86 6.31 -19.22 -23.55
N ILE A 87 5.59 -18.20 -23.11
CA ILE A 87 4.94 -17.22 -24.00
C ILE A 87 5.97 -16.19 -24.47
N ILE A 88 6.04 -15.99 -25.80
CA ILE A 88 6.91 -15.01 -26.45
C ILE A 88 6.05 -14.02 -27.23
N PRO A 89 5.82 -12.79 -26.73
CA PRO A 89 5.11 -11.75 -27.46
C PRO A 89 5.97 -11.20 -28.61
N ILE A 90 5.41 -11.17 -29.83
CA ILE A 90 6.05 -10.68 -31.05
C ILE A 90 5.19 -9.55 -31.62
N LEU A 91 5.66 -8.31 -31.57
CA LEU A 91 4.92 -7.15 -32.05
C LEU A 91 5.01 -7.03 -33.57
N VAL A 92 3.86 -7.04 -34.24
CA VAL A 92 3.77 -6.87 -35.71
C VAL A 92 3.27 -5.48 -36.11
N ASP A 93 2.58 -4.80 -35.20
CA ASP A 93 2.13 -3.40 -35.33
C ASP A 93 2.21 -2.65 -33.99
N ASP A 94 1.53 -1.52 -33.86
CA ASP A 94 1.52 -0.70 -32.65
C ASP A 94 0.39 -1.08 -31.66
N ALA A 95 -0.22 -2.26 -31.84
CA ALA A 95 -1.25 -2.77 -30.93
C ALA A 95 -0.72 -2.89 -29.51
N LYS A 96 -1.60 -2.59 -28.57
CA LYS A 96 -1.28 -2.68 -27.14
C LYS A 96 -1.14 -4.14 -26.71
N VAL A 97 -0.04 -4.45 -26.07
CA VAL A 97 0.20 -5.79 -25.53
C VAL A 97 -0.78 -6.07 -24.38
N PRO A 98 -1.50 -7.20 -24.39
CA PRO A 98 -2.38 -7.57 -23.29
C PRO A 98 -1.69 -7.56 -21.93
N LEU A 99 -2.39 -7.09 -20.89
CA LEU A 99 -1.84 -6.96 -19.54
C LEU A 99 -1.28 -8.29 -19.00
N SER A 100 -1.89 -9.40 -19.36
CA SER A 100 -1.51 -10.76 -18.97
C SER A 100 -0.10 -11.17 -19.42
N ILE A 101 0.39 -10.61 -20.53
CA ILE A 101 1.71 -10.92 -21.10
C ILE A 101 2.63 -9.70 -21.18
N ASN A 102 2.19 -8.56 -20.64
CA ASN A 102 2.92 -7.30 -20.71
C ASN A 102 4.30 -7.36 -20.03
N LYS A 103 4.49 -8.27 -19.09
CA LYS A 103 5.75 -8.52 -18.37
C LYS A 103 6.81 -9.28 -19.17
N TYR A 104 6.44 -9.96 -20.26
CA TYR A 104 7.41 -10.74 -21.04
C TYR A 104 8.22 -9.85 -21.97
N GLN A 105 9.50 -10.17 -22.11
CA GLN A 105 10.35 -9.53 -23.12
C GLN A 105 9.76 -9.78 -24.50
N ARG A 106 9.69 -8.72 -25.31
CA ARG A 106 9.02 -8.68 -26.61
C ARG A 106 10.04 -8.75 -27.74
N LEU A 107 9.66 -9.37 -28.84
CA LEU A 107 10.35 -9.27 -30.10
C LEU A 107 9.61 -8.30 -31.02
N PHE A 108 10.35 -7.50 -31.78
CA PHE A 108 9.79 -6.41 -32.59
C PHE A 108 9.83 -6.77 -34.08
N PHE A 109 8.86 -7.59 -34.51
CA PHE A 109 8.73 -7.98 -35.92
C PHE A 109 8.33 -6.81 -36.82
N LYS A 110 7.61 -5.81 -36.28
CA LYS A 110 7.26 -4.57 -36.99
C LYS A 110 8.48 -3.81 -37.53
N GLU A 111 9.64 -3.93 -36.92
CA GLU A 111 10.89 -3.31 -37.38
C GLU A 111 11.46 -3.96 -38.63
N CYS A 112 10.98 -5.15 -39.01
CA CYS A 112 11.35 -5.87 -40.20
C CYS A 112 10.65 -5.34 -41.47
N PHE A 113 9.68 -4.39 -41.33
CA PHE A 113 8.94 -3.86 -42.45
C PHE A 113 9.47 -2.50 -42.90
N ASP A 114 9.41 -2.22 -44.20
CA ASP A 114 9.57 -0.88 -44.73
C ASP A 114 8.29 -0.05 -44.53
N GLY A 115 8.35 1.26 -44.69
CA GLY A 115 7.19 2.14 -44.54
C GLY A 115 6.03 1.87 -45.54
N LYS A 116 6.14 0.88 -46.43
CA LYS A 116 5.15 0.44 -47.42
C LYS A 116 4.67 -1.00 -47.17
N GLY A 117 5.11 -1.64 -46.07
CA GLY A 117 4.75 -3.01 -45.72
C GLY A 117 5.59 -4.10 -46.36
N GLY A 118 6.66 -3.77 -47.06
CA GLY A 118 7.60 -4.73 -47.63
C GLY A 118 8.61 -5.23 -46.57
N LEU A 119 8.94 -6.51 -46.57
CA LEU A 119 9.85 -7.13 -45.64
C LEU A 119 11.33 -6.81 -46.00
N LEU A 120 12.08 -6.29 -45.05
CA LEU A 120 13.50 -5.97 -45.17
C LEU A 120 14.35 -7.21 -44.84
N ASP A 121 14.88 -7.90 -45.83
CA ASP A 121 15.56 -9.19 -45.66
C ASP A 121 16.70 -9.20 -44.62
N GLY A 122 17.47 -8.11 -44.48
CA GLY A 122 18.51 -8.02 -43.44
C GLY A 122 17.94 -8.02 -42.02
N LYS A 123 16.98 -7.15 -41.74
CA LYS A 123 16.31 -7.08 -40.45
C LYS A 123 15.52 -8.33 -40.12
N TYR A 124 14.89 -8.94 -41.12
CA TYR A 124 14.18 -10.21 -40.95
C TYR A 124 15.13 -11.35 -40.52
N LYS A 125 16.30 -11.45 -41.13
CA LYS A 125 17.32 -12.43 -40.74
C LYS A 125 17.80 -12.22 -39.32
N ASP A 126 18.03 -11.00 -38.91
CA ASP A 126 18.43 -10.67 -37.51
C ASP A 126 17.34 -11.09 -36.53
N PHE A 127 16.08 -10.73 -36.81
CA PHE A 127 14.92 -11.15 -36.03
C PHE A 127 14.82 -12.69 -35.95
N LEU A 128 14.92 -13.37 -37.07
CA LEU A 128 14.84 -14.84 -37.14
C LEU A 128 15.98 -15.52 -36.36
N CYS A 129 17.22 -15.01 -36.48
CA CYS A 129 18.35 -15.50 -35.69
C CYS A 129 18.11 -15.33 -34.18
N GLN A 130 17.56 -14.18 -33.75
CA GLN A 130 17.20 -13.93 -32.36
C GLN A 130 16.12 -14.91 -31.89
N LEU A 131 15.04 -15.08 -32.65
CA LEU A 131 13.95 -16.00 -32.33
C LEU A 131 14.45 -17.43 -32.24
N VAL A 132 15.22 -17.92 -33.24
CA VAL A 132 15.81 -19.25 -33.24
C VAL A 132 16.72 -19.45 -32.01
N SER A 133 17.54 -18.48 -31.65
CA SER A 133 18.41 -18.57 -30.47
C SER A 133 17.61 -18.73 -29.17
N ILE A 134 16.46 -18.04 -29.06
CA ILE A 134 15.56 -18.14 -27.91
C ILE A 134 14.90 -19.53 -27.85
N VAL A 135 14.26 -19.98 -28.93
CA VAL A 135 13.54 -21.26 -28.94
C VAL A 135 14.51 -22.47 -28.91
N SER A 136 15.76 -22.29 -29.35
CA SER A 136 16.84 -23.26 -29.14
C SER A 136 17.29 -23.38 -27.69
N GLY A 137 17.02 -22.33 -26.89
CA GLY A 137 17.46 -22.22 -25.50
C GLY A 137 18.92 -21.75 -25.36
N ASN A 138 19.51 -21.22 -26.43
CA ASN A 138 20.85 -20.62 -26.42
C ASN A 138 20.84 -19.21 -25.79
N ILE A 139 19.74 -18.51 -25.94
CA ILE A 139 19.45 -17.26 -25.23
C ILE A 139 18.23 -17.55 -24.36
N ARG A 140 18.34 -17.35 -23.06
CA ARG A 140 17.16 -17.25 -22.21
C ARG A 140 16.57 -15.87 -22.49
N LEU A 141 15.27 -15.81 -22.80
CA LEU A 141 14.53 -14.56 -22.68
C LEU A 141 14.70 -14.08 -21.25
N GLY A 142 15.65 -13.17 -21.02
CA GLY A 142 15.75 -12.42 -19.79
C GLY A 142 14.64 -11.39 -19.80
N TYR A 143 14.09 -11.08 -18.64
CA TYR A 143 13.48 -9.78 -18.44
C TYR A 143 14.55 -8.73 -18.74
N ALA A 144 14.21 -7.54 -19.24
CA ALA A 144 15.13 -6.42 -19.23
C ALA A 144 15.67 -6.28 -17.79
N ASP A 145 16.96 -5.97 -17.59
CA ASP A 145 17.56 -5.86 -16.25
C ASP A 145 16.72 -4.99 -15.29
N GLU A 146 16.06 -3.98 -15.84
CA GLU A 146 15.11 -3.10 -15.11
C GLU A 146 13.85 -3.82 -14.63
N ASP A 147 13.28 -4.75 -15.41
CA ASP A 147 12.07 -5.49 -15.04
C ASP A 147 12.40 -6.52 -13.95
N VAL A 148 13.54 -7.19 -14.05
CA VAL A 148 14.06 -8.09 -13.02
C VAL A 148 14.31 -7.33 -11.72
N ARG A 149 14.88 -6.13 -11.82
CA ARG A 149 15.12 -5.27 -10.69
C ARG A 149 13.81 -4.87 -10.02
N LEU A 150 12.80 -4.39 -10.76
CA LEU A 150 11.49 -4.03 -10.24
C LEU A 150 10.74 -5.23 -9.67
N GLU A 151 10.79 -6.40 -10.34
CA GLU A 151 10.15 -7.64 -9.84
C GLU A 151 10.75 -8.07 -8.49
N THR A 152 12.08 -7.98 -8.37
CA THR A 152 12.79 -8.33 -7.13
C THR A 152 12.44 -7.39 -5.98
N MET A 153 12.39 -6.07 -6.24
CA MET A 153 12.13 -5.05 -5.23
C MET A 153 10.65 -4.99 -4.82
N LEU A 154 9.73 -5.05 -5.78
CA LEU A 154 8.29 -4.90 -5.55
C LEU A 154 7.58 -6.21 -5.22
N LYS A 155 8.19 -7.37 -5.48
CA LYS A 155 7.65 -8.72 -5.21
C LYS A 155 6.17 -8.84 -5.64
N PRO A 156 5.81 -8.58 -6.90
CA PRO A 156 4.44 -8.54 -7.35
C PRO A 156 3.76 -9.90 -7.28
N ILE A 157 2.50 -9.91 -6.87
CA ILE A 157 1.69 -11.13 -6.87
C ILE A 157 1.01 -11.27 -8.23
N SER A 158 1.16 -12.44 -8.85
CA SER A 158 0.54 -12.73 -10.14
C SER A 158 -0.98 -12.80 -10.01
N SER A 159 -1.69 -12.10 -10.89
CA SER A 159 -3.16 -12.17 -11.02
C SER A 159 -3.61 -13.08 -12.19
N LYS A 160 -2.68 -13.82 -12.80
CA LYS A 160 -2.86 -14.60 -14.01
C LYS A 160 -4.07 -15.55 -13.95
N ASP A 161 -4.15 -16.34 -12.85
CA ASP A 161 -5.19 -17.35 -12.66
C ASP A 161 -6.61 -16.75 -12.62
N PHE A 162 -6.75 -15.50 -12.14
CA PHE A 162 -8.02 -14.80 -12.08
C PHE A 162 -8.39 -14.20 -13.44
N VAL A 163 -7.41 -13.66 -14.16
CA VAL A 163 -7.60 -12.99 -15.44
C VAL A 163 -8.09 -13.98 -16.50
N TYR A 164 -7.54 -15.19 -16.53
CA TYR A 164 -7.89 -16.17 -17.54
C TYR A 164 -9.14 -16.99 -17.23
N ARG A 165 -9.43 -17.25 -15.96
CA ARG A 165 -10.46 -18.22 -15.51
C ARG A 165 -11.85 -18.00 -16.11
N TYR A 166 -12.25 -16.77 -16.37
CA TYR A 166 -13.63 -16.41 -16.70
C TYR A 166 -13.80 -15.96 -18.15
N TYR A 167 -12.75 -15.95 -18.96
CA TYR A 167 -12.81 -15.40 -20.30
C TYR A 167 -13.84 -16.15 -21.18
N ASP A 168 -13.75 -17.47 -21.28
CA ASP A 168 -14.63 -18.27 -22.13
C ASP A 168 -16.04 -18.44 -21.58
N SER A 169 -16.19 -18.41 -20.26
CA SER A 169 -17.47 -18.67 -19.59
C SER A 169 -18.29 -17.43 -19.29
N PHE A 170 -17.76 -16.23 -19.53
CA PHE A 170 -18.43 -14.97 -19.19
C PHE A 170 -19.61 -14.68 -20.15
N CYS A 171 -20.70 -14.14 -19.61
CA CYS A 171 -21.84 -13.61 -20.36
C CYS A 171 -22.52 -12.47 -19.63
N GLY A 172 -23.26 -11.64 -20.36
CA GLY A 172 -24.09 -10.59 -19.78
C GLY A 172 -23.34 -9.34 -19.29
N ARG A 173 -23.83 -8.76 -18.21
CA ARG A 173 -23.30 -7.55 -17.52
C ARG A 173 -23.28 -6.30 -18.38
N ARG A 174 -24.24 -6.13 -19.32
CA ARG A 174 -24.29 -5.00 -20.25
C ARG A 174 -24.43 -3.68 -19.50
N GLU A 175 -25.35 -3.59 -18.55
CA GLU A 175 -25.54 -2.38 -17.76
C GLU A 175 -24.29 -2.04 -16.91
N ALA A 176 -23.64 -3.05 -16.32
CA ALA A 176 -22.42 -2.83 -15.55
C ALA A 176 -21.28 -2.24 -16.41
N PHE A 177 -21.13 -2.69 -17.66
CA PHE A 177 -20.18 -2.12 -18.61
C PHE A 177 -20.57 -0.68 -19.01
N GLU A 178 -21.84 -0.39 -19.27
CA GLU A 178 -22.30 0.96 -19.55
C GLU A 178 -22.04 1.91 -18.36
N LYS A 179 -22.27 1.45 -17.13
CA LYS A 179 -21.94 2.23 -15.93
C LYS A 179 -20.44 2.44 -15.76
N PHE A 180 -19.62 1.47 -16.13
CA PHE A 180 -18.18 1.61 -16.16
C PHE A 180 -17.74 2.69 -17.18
N GLU A 181 -18.29 2.69 -18.39
CA GLU A 181 -18.01 3.71 -19.42
C GLU A 181 -18.41 5.12 -18.93
N GLN A 182 -19.61 5.24 -18.32
CA GLN A 182 -20.06 6.50 -17.69
C GLN A 182 -19.11 6.95 -16.59
N PHE A 183 -18.61 6.02 -15.77
CA PHE A 183 -17.63 6.31 -14.73
C PHE A 183 -16.30 6.80 -15.30
N VAL A 184 -15.75 6.13 -16.31
CA VAL A 184 -14.48 6.53 -16.95
C VAL A 184 -14.56 7.94 -17.49
N ALA A 185 -15.70 8.33 -18.07
CA ALA A 185 -15.97 9.68 -18.59
C ALA A 185 -16.24 10.72 -17.47
N SER A 186 -16.50 10.31 -16.24
CA SER A 186 -16.83 11.20 -15.12
C SER A 186 -15.60 11.81 -14.47
N SER A 187 -15.78 12.82 -13.61
CA SER A 187 -14.71 13.39 -12.75
C SER A 187 -14.39 12.55 -11.51
N LYS A 188 -15.15 11.48 -11.22
CA LYS A 188 -14.94 10.62 -10.05
C LYS A 188 -13.71 9.73 -10.24
N ASN A 189 -12.98 9.47 -9.14
CA ASN A 189 -11.81 8.57 -9.15
C ASN A 189 -12.17 7.12 -8.81
N PHE A 190 -13.32 6.86 -8.18
CA PHE A 190 -13.67 5.54 -7.67
C PHE A 190 -15.00 5.06 -8.24
N PHE A 191 -15.02 3.85 -8.78
CA PHE A 191 -16.20 3.09 -9.15
C PHE A 191 -16.35 1.91 -8.20
N TRP A 192 -17.34 1.96 -7.32
CA TRP A 192 -17.60 0.88 -6.37
C TRP A 192 -18.76 0.01 -6.84
N VAL A 193 -18.43 -1.21 -7.24
CA VAL A 193 -19.37 -2.25 -7.66
C VAL A 193 -19.63 -3.17 -6.47
N LYS A 194 -20.84 -3.15 -5.96
CA LYS A 194 -21.28 -3.99 -4.85
C LYS A 194 -22.26 -5.05 -5.31
N ALA A 195 -22.09 -6.27 -4.79
CA ALA A 195 -22.95 -7.38 -5.12
C ALA A 195 -22.89 -8.52 -4.10
N ARG A 196 -23.87 -9.40 -4.15
CA ARG A 196 -23.97 -10.60 -3.30
C ARG A 196 -22.81 -11.59 -3.56
N PRO A 197 -22.54 -12.51 -2.62
CA PRO A 197 -21.63 -13.63 -2.86
C PRO A 197 -22.02 -14.45 -4.10
N GLY A 198 -21.05 -14.89 -4.87
CA GLY A 198 -21.29 -15.74 -6.04
C GLY A 198 -21.95 -15.06 -7.25
N SER A 199 -22.20 -13.74 -7.20
CA SER A 199 -22.84 -12.99 -8.30
C SER A 199 -21.96 -12.66 -9.50
N GLY A 200 -20.68 -13.09 -9.51
CA GLY A 200 -19.78 -12.88 -10.65
C GLY A 200 -18.97 -11.58 -10.62
N LYS A 201 -18.75 -10.92 -9.45
CA LYS A 201 -17.88 -9.72 -9.33
C LYS A 201 -16.49 -9.92 -9.93
N THR A 202 -15.84 -11.01 -9.56
CA THR A 202 -14.49 -11.33 -10.04
C THR A 202 -14.46 -11.60 -11.54
N ALA A 203 -15.51 -12.24 -12.07
CA ALA A 203 -15.65 -12.45 -13.52
C ALA A 203 -15.82 -11.10 -14.26
N PHE A 204 -16.61 -10.17 -13.72
CA PHE A 204 -16.73 -8.81 -14.26
C PHE A 204 -15.38 -8.07 -14.22
N SER A 205 -14.64 -8.11 -13.11
CA SER A 205 -13.30 -7.51 -12.99
C SER A 205 -12.33 -8.09 -14.01
N SER A 206 -12.36 -9.40 -14.24
CA SER A 206 -11.53 -10.08 -15.26
C SER A 206 -11.91 -9.62 -16.67
N MET A 207 -13.20 -9.49 -16.97
CA MET A 207 -13.66 -9.04 -18.29
C MET A 207 -13.37 -7.57 -18.55
N LEU A 208 -13.33 -6.72 -17.54
CA LEU A 208 -12.86 -5.33 -17.70
C LEU A 208 -11.41 -5.29 -18.21
N ILE A 209 -10.54 -6.19 -17.74
CA ILE A 209 -9.15 -6.28 -18.19
C ILE A 209 -9.08 -6.61 -19.68
N TRP A 210 -9.92 -7.51 -20.16
CA TRP A 210 -9.94 -7.92 -21.55
C TRP A 210 -10.61 -6.90 -22.46
N ARG A 211 -11.83 -6.49 -22.09
CA ARG A 211 -12.66 -5.61 -22.92
C ARG A 211 -12.14 -4.18 -23.01
N TYR A 212 -11.49 -3.69 -21.94
CA TYR A 212 -10.98 -2.33 -21.83
C TYR A 212 -9.49 -2.30 -21.58
N SER A 213 -8.73 -3.15 -22.27
CA SER A 213 -7.28 -3.24 -22.16
C SER A 213 -6.55 -1.92 -22.39
N ASP A 214 -7.15 -1.00 -23.15
CA ASP A 214 -6.61 0.34 -23.38
C ASP A 214 -6.64 1.22 -22.13
N TYR A 215 -7.58 1.00 -21.23
CA TYR A 215 -7.73 1.77 -19.99
C TYR A 215 -7.17 1.05 -18.79
N VAL A 216 -7.40 -0.29 -18.69
CA VAL A 216 -6.98 -1.07 -17.52
C VAL A 216 -5.48 -1.33 -17.57
N SER A 217 -4.77 -0.68 -16.65
CA SER A 217 -3.29 -0.76 -16.57
C SER A 217 -2.78 -1.59 -15.40
N ALA A 218 -3.62 -1.84 -14.39
CA ALA A 218 -3.28 -2.71 -13.27
C ALA A 218 -4.52 -3.37 -12.66
N ALA A 219 -4.35 -4.56 -12.11
CA ALA A 219 -5.39 -5.27 -11.39
C ALA A 219 -4.83 -6.11 -10.24
N HIS A 220 -5.52 -6.11 -9.10
CA HIS A 220 -5.24 -6.98 -7.97
C HIS A 220 -6.53 -7.68 -7.53
N PHE A 221 -6.43 -8.98 -7.25
CA PHE A 221 -7.53 -9.81 -6.79
C PHE A 221 -7.26 -10.23 -5.35
N CYS A 222 -8.01 -9.66 -4.42
CA CYS A 222 -7.91 -10.00 -3.01
C CYS A 222 -8.44 -11.42 -2.76
N LYS A 223 -7.90 -12.10 -1.75
CA LYS A 223 -8.34 -13.44 -1.38
C LYS A 223 -8.19 -13.65 0.13
N PHE A 224 -9.27 -13.96 0.82
CA PHE A 224 -9.36 -14.02 2.28
C PHE A 224 -8.42 -15.05 2.94
N ASN A 225 -8.12 -16.14 2.23
CA ASN A 225 -7.22 -17.21 2.69
C ASN A 225 -5.83 -17.12 2.04
N ASN A 226 -5.39 -15.94 1.70
CA ASN A 226 -4.05 -15.68 1.19
C ASN A 226 -3.55 -14.36 1.76
N SER A 227 -2.69 -14.47 2.80
CA SER A 227 -2.19 -13.32 3.55
C SER A 227 -1.55 -12.27 2.65
N ASP A 228 -0.80 -12.68 1.62
CA ASP A 228 -0.12 -11.75 0.72
C ASP A 228 -1.12 -11.02 -0.17
N ARG A 229 -2.14 -11.73 -0.71
CA ARG A 229 -3.19 -11.13 -1.54
C ARG A 229 -4.12 -10.21 -0.75
N ALA A 230 -4.24 -10.40 0.56
CA ALA A 230 -5.01 -9.55 1.45
C ALA A 230 -4.18 -8.40 2.06
N ASN A 231 -2.84 -8.45 1.95
CA ASN A 231 -1.94 -7.48 2.56
C ASN A 231 -1.85 -6.19 1.72
N PRO A 232 -2.16 -5.02 2.30
CA PRO A 232 -2.09 -3.74 1.60
C PRO A 232 -0.75 -3.45 0.93
N LYS A 233 0.38 -3.83 1.54
CA LYS A 233 1.71 -3.61 0.96
C LYS A 233 1.87 -4.35 -0.37
N TYR A 234 1.53 -5.65 -0.41
CA TYR A 234 1.60 -6.44 -1.65
C TYR A 234 0.57 -6.01 -2.70
N ILE A 235 -0.61 -5.55 -2.28
CA ILE A 235 -1.60 -4.97 -3.19
C ILE A 235 -0.99 -3.78 -3.92
N LEU A 236 -0.41 -2.84 -3.18
CA LEU A 236 0.15 -1.61 -3.72
C LEU A 236 1.39 -1.83 -4.57
N THR A 237 2.33 -2.70 -4.14
CA THR A 237 3.53 -3.02 -4.91
C THR A 237 3.21 -3.80 -6.19
N SER A 238 2.22 -4.70 -6.15
CA SER A 238 1.75 -5.40 -7.35
C SER A 238 1.11 -4.45 -8.37
N ILE A 239 0.33 -3.48 -7.91
CA ILE A 239 -0.25 -2.43 -8.76
C ILE A 239 0.86 -1.58 -9.36
N ALA A 240 1.83 -1.11 -8.57
CA ALA A 240 2.94 -0.30 -9.04
C ALA A 240 3.77 -1.03 -10.12
N TYR A 241 4.06 -2.31 -9.91
CA TYR A 241 4.77 -3.13 -10.90
C TYR A 241 4.01 -3.22 -12.24
N GLN A 242 2.70 -3.46 -12.20
CA GLN A 242 1.87 -3.54 -13.40
C GLN A 242 1.78 -2.19 -14.12
N LEU A 243 1.64 -1.09 -13.37
CA LEU A 243 1.65 0.27 -13.92
C LEU A 243 3.00 0.60 -14.58
N ALA A 244 4.13 0.16 -14.01
CA ALA A 244 5.44 0.35 -14.61
C ALA A 244 5.56 -0.38 -15.97
N ASN A 245 4.95 -1.55 -16.09
CA ASN A 245 4.90 -2.30 -17.33
C ASN A 245 3.94 -1.69 -18.37
N ALA A 246 2.88 -0.99 -17.93
CA ALA A 246 1.89 -0.37 -18.82
C ALA A 246 2.26 1.05 -19.25
N LEU A 247 3.01 1.81 -18.41
CA LEU A 247 3.29 3.23 -18.57
C LEU A 247 4.81 3.49 -18.53
N PRO A 248 5.48 3.66 -19.70
CA PRO A 248 6.93 3.86 -19.75
C PRO A 248 7.43 5.07 -18.95
N ASP A 249 6.68 6.20 -18.98
CA ASP A 249 7.05 7.40 -18.23
C ASP A 249 6.98 7.15 -16.71
N TYR A 250 5.98 6.40 -16.25
CA TYR A 250 5.88 6.00 -14.86
C TYR A 250 7.00 5.02 -14.47
N LYS A 251 7.33 4.04 -15.34
CA LYS A 251 8.44 3.10 -15.12
C LYS A 251 9.74 3.84 -14.88
N LYS A 252 10.04 4.84 -15.74
CA LYS A 252 11.23 5.67 -15.59
C LYS A 252 11.25 6.37 -14.23
N LYS A 253 10.14 7.01 -13.83
CA LYS A 253 10.02 7.66 -12.54
C LYS A 253 10.16 6.69 -11.36
N LEU A 254 9.59 5.49 -11.47
CA LEU A 254 9.67 4.47 -10.44
C LEU A 254 11.10 3.97 -10.24
N LEU A 255 11.86 3.77 -11.33
CA LEU A 255 13.27 3.37 -11.30
C LEU A 255 14.20 4.44 -10.73
N GLU A 256 13.83 5.71 -10.83
CA GLU A 256 14.52 6.85 -10.27
C GLU A 256 14.30 6.97 -8.74
N LEU A 257 13.28 6.31 -8.16
CA LEU A 257 13.02 6.33 -6.73
C LEU A 257 14.13 5.62 -5.95
N ARG A 258 14.63 6.29 -4.91
CA ARG A 258 15.61 5.71 -3.98
C ARG A 258 14.92 4.92 -2.87
N GLY A 259 15.52 3.82 -2.39
CA GLY A 259 14.94 3.00 -1.32
C GLY A 259 13.71 2.22 -1.77
N LEU A 260 13.64 1.87 -3.07
CA LEU A 260 12.64 0.96 -3.59
C LEU A 260 12.88 -0.49 -3.10
N ASP A 261 14.14 -0.83 -2.84
CA ASP A 261 14.59 -2.09 -2.24
C ASP A 261 14.12 -2.29 -0.79
N THR A 262 13.90 -1.18 -0.07
CA THR A 262 13.37 -1.18 1.31
C THR A 262 11.89 -0.80 1.36
N ILE A 263 11.16 -0.94 0.26
CA ILE A 263 9.76 -0.49 0.17
C ILE A 263 8.85 -1.19 1.19
N PHE A 264 9.11 -2.45 1.49
CA PHE A 264 8.33 -3.23 2.46
C PHE A 264 8.55 -2.81 3.92
N GLU A 265 9.59 -2.04 4.22
CA GLU A 265 9.81 -1.43 5.52
C GLU A 265 8.86 -0.25 5.79
N LYS A 266 8.26 0.31 4.75
CA LYS A 266 7.32 1.42 4.85
C LYS A 266 5.90 0.92 5.18
N ASN A 267 5.11 1.73 5.88
CA ASN A 267 3.69 1.42 6.09
C ASN A 267 2.88 1.60 4.78
N ALA A 268 1.69 1.01 4.70
CA ALA A 268 0.88 1.02 3.48
C ALA A 268 0.53 2.43 2.99
N MET A 269 0.32 3.40 3.88
CA MET A 269 0.07 4.80 3.51
C MET A 269 1.29 5.39 2.78
N ARG A 270 2.49 5.19 3.34
CA ARG A 270 3.71 5.70 2.72
C ARG A 270 4.02 4.96 1.41
N ILE A 271 3.78 3.66 1.33
CA ILE A 271 3.89 2.90 0.07
C ILE A 271 2.96 3.47 -0.99
N PHE A 272 1.71 3.75 -0.64
CA PHE A 272 0.73 4.32 -1.57
C PHE A 272 1.17 5.69 -2.09
N GLU A 273 1.60 6.58 -1.19
CA GLU A 273 2.12 7.89 -1.57
C GLU A 273 3.34 7.75 -2.48
N TYR A 274 4.33 6.98 -2.05
CA TYR A 274 5.63 6.83 -2.68
C TYR A 274 5.58 6.14 -4.04
N LEU A 275 4.74 5.11 -4.18
CA LEU A 275 4.61 4.37 -5.44
C LEU A 275 3.55 4.92 -6.38
N LEU A 276 2.44 5.46 -5.86
CA LEU A 276 1.30 5.79 -6.72
C LEU A 276 1.01 7.29 -6.81
N ILE A 277 1.10 8.07 -5.73
CA ILE A 277 0.76 9.48 -5.78
C ILE A 277 1.91 10.31 -6.37
N GLU A 278 3.11 10.13 -5.82
CA GLU A 278 4.27 10.95 -6.12
C GLU A 278 4.78 10.75 -7.57
N PRO A 279 5.06 9.52 -8.04
CA PRO A 279 5.50 9.33 -9.42
C PRO A 279 4.43 9.66 -10.45
N MET A 280 3.15 9.51 -10.09
CA MET A 280 2.03 9.79 -11.00
C MET A 280 1.70 11.28 -11.11
N SER A 281 2.18 12.13 -10.22
CA SER A 281 1.93 13.58 -10.28
C SER A 281 2.42 14.21 -11.60
N ASP A 282 3.53 13.72 -12.13
CA ASP A 282 4.20 14.22 -13.34
C ASP A 282 3.84 13.44 -14.62
N VAL A 283 3.22 12.28 -14.48
CA VAL A 283 2.77 11.47 -15.63
C VAL A 283 1.49 12.09 -16.23
N ARG A 284 1.45 12.20 -17.55
CA ARG A 284 0.31 12.73 -18.30
C ARG A 284 -0.10 11.73 -19.37
N PRO A 285 -0.88 10.69 -18.99
CA PRO A 285 -1.30 9.68 -19.95
C PRO A 285 -2.29 10.28 -20.96
N SER A 286 -2.32 9.72 -22.18
CA SER A 286 -3.23 10.14 -23.24
C SER A 286 -4.70 9.81 -22.97
N HIS A 287 -4.96 8.88 -22.07
CA HIS A 287 -6.29 8.40 -21.67
C HIS A 287 -6.32 8.05 -20.18
N PRO A 288 -7.50 7.92 -19.56
CA PRO A 288 -7.61 7.51 -18.17
C PRO A 288 -6.92 6.17 -17.90
N VAL A 289 -6.24 6.08 -16.74
CA VAL A 289 -5.57 4.86 -16.26
C VAL A 289 -6.47 4.20 -15.22
N VAL A 290 -6.93 3.00 -15.51
CA VAL A 290 -7.84 2.24 -14.64
C VAL A 290 -7.05 1.19 -13.86
N ILE A 291 -7.27 1.18 -12.55
CA ILE A 291 -6.70 0.23 -11.58
C ILE A 291 -7.87 -0.54 -10.97
N ILE A 292 -7.85 -1.86 -11.05
CA ILE A 292 -8.88 -2.73 -10.48
C ILE A 292 -8.39 -3.32 -9.16
N ILE A 293 -9.21 -3.22 -8.10
CA ILE A 293 -9.00 -3.97 -6.85
C ILE A 293 -10.28 -4.77 -6.59
N ASP A 294 -10.21 -6.06 -6.85
CA ASP A 294 -11.34 -6.98 -6.74
C ASP A 294 -11.47 -7.57 -5.34
N ALA A 295 -12.71 -7.80 -4.90
CA ALA A 295 -13.06 -8.46 -3.64
C ALA A 295 -12.46 -7.81 -2.39
N LEU A 296 -12.60 -6.48 -2.22
CA LEU A 296 -12.11 -5.73 -1.05
C LEU A 296 -12.59 -6.29 0.30
N ASP A 297 -13.77 -6.93 0.35
CA ASP A 297 -14.26 -7.60 1.55
C ASP A 297 -13.38 -8.79 1.97
N GLU A 298 -12.52 -9.27 1.09
CA GLU A 298 -11.59 -10.36 1.36
C GLU A 298 -10.24 -9.89 1.92
N CYS A 299 -9.96 -8.59 1.97
CA CYS A 299 -8.81 -8.00 2.65
C CYS A 299 -9.17 -7.20 3.91
N SER A 300 -10.37 -7.42 4.46
CA SER A 300 -10.75 -6.86 5.75
C SER A 300 -10.07 -7.61 6.90
N TRP A 301 -9.42 -6.86 7.79
CA TRP A 301 -8.72 -7.42 8.94
C TRP A 301 -9.31 -6.87 10.24
N ARG A 302 -9.62 -7.75 11.19
CA ARG A 302 -10.17 -7.39 12.51
C ARG A 302 -11.35 -6.39 12.45
N GLY A 303 -12.18 -6.51 11.40
CA GLY A 303 -13.38 -5.66 11.24
C GLY A 303 -13.10 -4.30 10.59
N ASP A 304 -11.90 -4.04 10.11
CA ASP A 304 -11.55 -2.86 9.33
C ASP A 304 -10.95 -3.23 7.96
N ASN A 305 -10.93 -2.26 7.04
CA ASN A 305 -10.33 -2.41 5.73
C ASN A 305 -9.32 -1.28 5.49
N GLU A 306 -8.03 -1.62 5.61
CA GLU A 306 -6.94 -0.64 5.51
C GLU A 306 -6.86 0.00 4.13
N ILE A 307 -7.09 -0.74 3.04
CA ILE A 307 -7.11 -0.19 1.67
C ILE A 307 -8.21 0.85 1.53
N CYS A 308 -9.43 0.56 1.99
CA CYS A 308 -10.53 1.53 1.93
C CYS A 308 -10.24 2.79 2.75
N SER A 309 -9.67 2.64 3.94
CA SER A 309 -9.23 3.75 4.80
C SER A 309 -8.15 4.61 4.12
N LEU A 310 -7.18 3.96 3.48
CA LEU A 310 -6.09 4.60 2.75
C LEU A 310 -6.62 5.40 1.55
N LEU A 311 -7.47 4.81 0.72
CA LEU A 311 -8.09 5.47 -0.43
C LEU A 311 -8.92 6.70 -0.01
N GLN A 312 -9.66 6.60 1.12
CA GLN A 312 -10.41 7.73 1.64
C GLN A 312 -9.51 8.89 2.07
N ARG A 313 -8.40 8.59 2.76
CA ARG A 313 -7.48 9.63 3.24
C ARG A 313 -6.73 10.34 2.13
N THR A 314 -6.52 9.69 1.00
CA THR A 314 -5.71 10.20 -0.10
C THR A 314 -6.53 10.66 -1.31
N HIS A 315 -7.87 10.50 -1.29
CA HIS A 315 -8.73 10.70 -2.46
C HIS A 315 -8.56 12.08 -3.12
N SER A 316 -8.33 13.14 -2.35
CA SER A 316 -8.16 14.50 -2.86
C SER A 316 -6.82 14.73 -3.58
N ARG A 317 -5.85 13.82 -3.41
CA ARG A 317 -4.51 13.87 -4.02
C ARG A 317 -4.41 13.00 -5.29
N ILE A 318 -5.41 12.16 -5.54
CA ILE A 318 -5.43 11.27 -6.71
C ILE A 318 -5.79 12.09 -7.95
N PRO A 319 -4.97 12.07 -9.03
CA PRO A 319 -5.29 12.76 -10.27
C PRO A 319 -6.62 12.28 -10.87
N THR A 320 -7.39 13.17 -11.51
CA THR A 320 -8.74 12.83 -12.05
C THR A 320 -8.70 11.77 -13.15
N TRP A 321 -7.59 11.63 -13.85
CA TRP A 321 -7.37 10.61 -14.86
C TRP A 321 -7.00 9.22 -14.28
N MET A 322 -6.62 9.13 -13.01
CA MET A 322 -6.37 7.87 -12.31
C MET A 322 -7.69 7.36 -11.73
N LYS A 323 -8.15 6.22 -12.20
CA LYS A 323 -9.46 5.64 -11.91
C LYS A 323 -9.32 4.31 -11.18
N PHE A 324 -10.10 4.10 -10.14
CA PHE A 324 -10.13 2.84 -9.41
C PHE A 324 -11.48 2.16 -9.58
N VAL A 325 -11.47 0.91 -10.01
CA VAL A 325 -12.64 0.01 -9.97
C VAL A 325 -12.48 -0.88 -8.74
N LEU A 326 -13.42 -0.79 -7.84
CA LEU A 326 -13.42 -1.45 -6.55
C LEU A 326 -14.63 -2.38 -6.46
N THR A 327 -14.43 -3.66 -6.24
CA THR A 327 -15.55 -4.58 -6.03
C THR A 327 -15.58 -5.09 -4.60
N SER A 328 -16.77 -5.27 -4.04
CA SER A 328 -16.95 -5.88 -2.72
C SER A 328 -18.38 -6.34 -2.46
N ARG A 329 -18.59 -7.05 -1.35
CA ARG A 329 -19.89 -7.14 -0.71
C ARG A 329 -20.26 -5.79 -0.08
N ASP A 330 -21.56 -5.56 0.20
CA ASP A 330 -22.04 -4.32 0.84
C ASP A 330 -21.89 -4.41 2.37
N GLU A 331 -20.65 -4.42 2.85
CA GLU A 331 -20.31 -4.49 4.27
C GLU A 331 -20.18 -3.11 4.91
N ALA A 332 -20.53 -2.96 6.18
CA ALA A 332 -20.54 -1.68 6.89
C ALA A 332 -19.14 -1.04 7.01
N ASN A 333 -18.10 -1.87 7.22
CA ASN A 333 -16.71 -1.45 7.30
C ASN A 333 -16.15 -0.92 5.98
N ILE A 334 -16.71 -1.32 4.83
CA ILE A 334 -16.34 -0.82 3.50
C ILE A 334 -17.22 0.38 3.14
N ARG A 335 -18.53 0.27 3.37
CA ARG A 335 -19.52 1.31 3.04
C ARG A 335 -19.17 2.65 3.66
N ARG A 336 -18.71 2.68 4.92
CA ARG A 336 -18.34 3.92 5.62
C ARG A 336 -17.24 4.71 4.92
N TYR A 337 -16.32 4.03 4.22
CA TYR A 337 -15.23 4.65 3.49
C TYR A 337 -15.61 5.02 2.06
N LEU A 338 -16.21 4.09 1.31
CA LEU A 338 -16.40 4.22 -0.12
C LEU A 338 -17.65 5.00 -0.51
N ALA A 339 -18.77 4.84 0.20
CA ALA A 339 -20.03 5.47 -0.19
C ALA A 339 -19.98 7.00 -0.35
N PRO A 340 -19.21 7.77 0.46
CA PRO A 340 -19.17 9.22 0.31
C PRO A 340 -18.43 9.71 -0.94
N MET A 341 -17.50 8.92 -1.50
CA MET A 341 -16.56 9.37 -2.54
C MET A 341 -16.69 8.65 -3.88
N SER A 342 -17.44 7.54 -3.95
CA SER A 342 -17.49 6.69 -5.12
C SER A 342 -18.67 6.98 -6.05
N PHE A 343 -18.51 6.63 -7.33
CA PHE A 343 -19.62 6.31 -8.23
C PHE A 343 -20.04 4.87 -7.87
N THR A 344 -21.16 4.71 -7.20
CA THR A 344 -21.60 3.41 -6.67
C THR A 344 -22.56 2.74 -7.62
N TYR A 345 -22.34 1.46 -7.92
CA TYR A 345 -23.25 0.61 -8.67
C TYR A 345 -23.51 -0.70 -7.90
N ALA A 346 -24.76 -1.10 -7.82
CA ALA A 346 -25.15 -2.38 -7.23
C ALA A 346 -25.67 -3.29 -8.37
N LEU A 347 -25.10 -4.48 -8.51
CA LEU A 347 -25.63 -5.48 -9.42
C LEU A 347 -27.04 -5.85 -8.97
N SER A 348 -28.04 -5.57 -9.80
CA SER A 348 -29.45 -5.83 -9.51
C SER A 348 -29.80 -7.30 -9.69
N ASP A 349 -30.80 -7.78 -8.96
CA ASP A 349 -31.28 -9.17 -9.10
C ASP A 349 -31.87 -9.41 -10.50
N ASN A 350 -32.61 -8.46 -11.05
CA ASN A 350 -33.22 -8.59 -12.40
C ASN A 350 -32.15 -8.70 -13.50
N GLU A 351 -31.10 -7.83 -13.48
CA GLU A 351 -30.00 -7.92 -14.44
C GLU A 351 -29.28 -9.27 -14.32
N THR A 352 -29.08 -9.75 -13.09
CA THR A 352 -28.40 -11.01 -12.84
C THR A 352 -29.23 -12.19 -13.37
N ASP A 353 -30.55 -12.16 -13.26
CA ASP A 353 -31.45 -13.21 -13.77
C ASP A 353 -31.46 -13.23 -15.30
N ASP A 354 -31.44 -12.08 -15.96
CA ASP A 354 -31.32 -12.00 -17.44
C ASP A 354 -29.96 -12.55 -17.93
N ASP A 355 -28.87 -12.22 -17.21
CA ASP A 355 -27.54 -12.74 -17.53
C ASP A 355 -27.45 -14.25 -17.28
N LEU A 356 -28.06 -14.77 -16.20
CA LEU A 356 -28.15 -16.21 -15.94
C LEU A 356 -28.98 -16.94 -17.01
N ARG A 357 -30.02 -16.30 -17.52
CA ARG A 357 -30.81 -16.83 -18.63
C ARG A 357 -29.96 -16.94 -19.90
N GLU A 358 -29.16 -15.90 -20.22
CA GLU A 358 -28.23 -15.93 -21.33
C GLU A 358 -27.16 -17.04 -21.14
N TYR A 359 -26.61 -17.15 -19.92
CA TYR A 359 -25.66 -18.22 -19.56
C TYR A 359 -26.23 -19.61 -19.79
N TYR A 360 -27.40 -19.93 -19.24
CA TYR A 360 -28.00 -21.26 -19.39
C TYR A 360 -28.42 -21.58 -20.81
N ARG A 361 -28.89 -20.60 -21.60
CA ARG A 361 -29.17 -20.80 -23.05
C ARG A 361 -27.92 -21.16 -23.82
N ARG A 362 -26.79 -20.59 -23.49
CA ARG A 362 -25.51 -20.93 -24.13
C ARG A 362 -25.06 -22.35 -23.74
N GLU A 363 -25.18 -22.70 -22.48
CA GLU A 363 -24.75 -24.02 -22.00
C GLU A 363 -25.70 -25.17 -22.40
N PHE A 364 -26.99 -24.84 -22.59
CA PHE A 364 -28.04 -25.80 -22.98
C PHE A 364 -28.90 -25.25 -24.15
N PRO A 365 -28.37 -25.22 -25.38
CA PRO A 365 -29.05 -24.61 -26.54
C PRO A 365 -30.38 -25.32 -26.90
N GLU A 366 -30.51 -26.61 -26.57
CA GLU A 366 -31.71 -27.44 -26.87
C GLU A 366 -32.79 -27.37 -25.76
N ALA A 367 -32.51 -26.68 -24.62
CA ALA A 367 -33.47 -26.58 -23.53
C ALA A 367 -34.60 -25.58 -23.85
N ASP A 368 -35.83 -25.91 -23.50
CA ASP A 368 -36.95 -25.00 -23.66
C ASP A 368 -36.93 -23.85 -22.64
N GLU A 369 -37.72 -22.80 -22.87
CA GLU A 369 -37.76 -21.61 -22.03
C GLU A 369 -38.29 -21.88 -20.60
N ALA A 370 -39.11 -22.91 -20.41
CA ALA A 370 -39.60 -23.29 -19.11
C ALA A 370 -38.47 -23.91 -18.26
N THR A 371 -37.66 -24.74 -18.86
CA THR A 371 -36.44 -25.34 -18.28
C THR A 371 -35.43 -24.24 -17.90
N ILE A 372 -35.14 -23.32 -18.80
CA ILE A 372 -34.25 -22.19 -18.52
C ILE A 372 -34.77 -21.32 -17.37
N THR A 373 -36.08 -21.02 -17.38
CA THR A 373 -36.70 -20.23 -16.30
C THR A 373 -36.63 -20.96 -14.95
N ALA A 374 -36.84 -22.27 -14.93
CA ALA A 374 -36.69 -23.07 -13.70
C ALA A 374 -35.24 -23.06 -13.18
N LEU A 375 -34.25 -23.20 -14.05
CA LEU A 375 -32.82 -23.13 -13.69
C LEU A 375 -32.44 -21.75 -13.11
N VAL A 376 -32.90 -20.66 -13.73
CA VAL A 376 -32.68 -19.29 -13.23
C VAL A 376 -33.30 -19.12 -11.85
N GLY A 377 -34.54 -19.57 -11.65
CA GLY A 377 -35.23 -19.53 -10.36
C GLY A 377 -34.49 -20.31 -9.26
N LYS A 378 -33.88 -21.44 -9.59
CA LYS A 378 -33.07 -22.25 -8.67
C LYS A 378 -31.73 -21.57 -8.30
N ALA A 379 -31.18 -20.74 -9.19
CA ALA A 379 -29.86 -20.12 -8.99
C ALA A 379 -29.89 -18.95 -7.99
N GLU A 380 -31.03 -18.30 -7.72
CA GLU A 380 -31.18 -17.16 -6.81
C GLU A 380 -30.12 -16.06 -7.05
N GLY A 381 -29.81 -15.76 -8.31
CA GLY A 381 -28.84 -14.74 -8.69
C GLY A 381 -27.37 -15.15 -8.51
N SER A 382 -27.09 -16.45 -8.28
CA SER A 382 -25.72 -16.95 -8.07
C SER A 382 -25.15 -17.63 -9.32
N PHE A 383 -24.18 -16.98 -9.97
CA PHE A 383 -23.38 -17.60 -11.04
C PHE A 383 -22.50 -18.74 -10.54
N LEU A 384 -22.07 -18.70 -9.29
CA LEU A 384 -21.33 -19.80 -8.69
C LEU A 384 -22.21 -21.06 -8.64
N TYR A 385 -23.47 -20.93 -8.22
CA TYR A 385 -24.44 -22.03 -8.27
C TYR A 385 -24.63 -22.51 -9.72
N ALA A 386 -24.89 -21.59 -10.64
CA ALA A 386 -25.17 -21.93 -12.03
C ALA A 386 -24.01 -22.72 -12.66
N SER A 387 -22.77 -22.30 -12.45
CA SER A 387 -21.59 -23.00 -12.97
C SER A 387 -21.41 -24.40 -12.37
N GLU A 388 -21.67 -24.57 -11.09
CA GLU A 388 -21.58 -25.89 -10.45
C GLU A 388 -22.70 -26.82 -10.93
N ILE A 389 -23.92 -26.34 -11.11
CA ILE A 389 -25.04 -27.15 -11.66
C ILE A 389 -24.76 -27.56 -13.11
N VAL A 390 -24.29 -26.64 -13.94
CA VAL A 390 -23.90 -26.96 -15.33
C VAL A 390 -22.83 -28.05 -15.34
N LYS A 391 -21.83 -27.97 -14.48
CA LYS A 391 -20.79 -28.99 -14.33
C LYS A 391 -21.38 -30.32 -13.92
N GLN A 392 -22.27 -30.36 -12.91
CA GLN A 392 -22.93 -31.59 -12.47
C GLN A 392 -23.81 -32.22 -13.55
N ILE A 393 -24.45 -31.43 -14.41
CA ILE A 393 -25.23 -31.92 -15.54
C ILE A 393 -24.31 -32.50 -16.62
N LYS A 394 -23.21 -31.83 -16.97
CA LYS A 394 -22.22 -32.32 -17.93
C LYS A 394 -21.49 -33.57 -17.48
N GLU A 395 -21.32 -33.77 -16.18
CA GLU A 395 -20.75 -34.97 -15.56
C GLU A 395 -21.81 -36.10 -15.38
N GLU A 396 -23.02 -35.95 -15.90
CA GLU A 396 -24.16 -36.87 -15.80
C GLU A 396 -24.61 -37.16 -14.35
N ASN A 397 -24.22 -36.32 -13.37
CA ASN A 397 -24.65 -36.45 -11.98
C ASN A 397 -26.07 -35.94 -11.77
N LEU A 398 -26.53 -35.02 -12.61
CA LEU A 398 -27.87 -34.42 -12.64
C LEU A 398 -28.43 -34.47 -14.05
N THR A 399 -29.77 -34.49 -14.18
CA THR A 399 -30.47 -34.44 -15.49
C THR A 399 -31.49 -33.31 -15.51
N LEU A 400 -31.64 -32.64 -16.65
CA LEU A 400 -32.60 -31.54 -16.84
C LEU A 400 -34.07 -32.00 -16.65
N ASP A 401 -34.36 -33.29 -16.75
CA ASP A 401 -35.73 -33.82 -16.52
C ASP A 401 -36.19 -33.71 -15.07
N ASN A 402 -35.28 -33.50 -14.12
CA ASN A 402 -35.55 -33.54 -12.69
C ASN A 402 -35.20 -32.23 -11.99
N ILE A 403 -35.32 -31.08 -12.67
CA ILE A 403 -34.95 -29.74 -12.10
C ILE A 403 -35.66 -29.40 -10.82
N GLU A 404 -36.88 -29.88 -10.61
CA GLU A 404 -37.67 -29.69 -9.40
C GLU A 404 -36.95 -30.16 -8.12
N PHE A 405 -36.09 -31.19 -8.24
CA PHE A 405 -35.29 -31.73 -7.13
C PHE A 405 -33.92 -31.02 -6.98
N PHE A 406 -33.56 -30.10 -7.88
CA PHE A 406 -32.30 -29.40 -7.74
C PHE A 406 -32.30 -28.53 -6.47
N PRO A 407 -31.17 -28.45 -5.75
CA PRO A 407 -31.02 -27.56 -4.62
C PRO A 407 -31.34 -26.12 -5.01
N VAL A 408 -31.77 -25.31 -4.04
CA VAL A 408 -32.07 -23.90 -4.28
C VAL A 408 -30.94 -23.04 -3.74
N GLY A 409 -30.38 -22.24 -4.60
CA GLY A 409 -29.26 -21.35 -4.28
C GLY A 409 -27.96 -22.07 -3.93
N ILE A 410 -26.88 -21.29 -3.76
CA ILE A 410 -25.55 -21.85 -3.50
C ILE A 410 -25.46 -22.58 -2.14
N TYR A 411 -26.19 -22.13 -1.14
CA TYR A 411 -26.21 -22.77 0.17
C TYR A 411 -26.97 -24.11 0.15
N GLY A 412 -28.09 -24.18 -0.61
CA GLY A 412 -28.78 -25.44 -0.88
C GLY A 412 -27.87 -26.43 -1.59
N PHE A 413 -27.08 -25.99 -2.57
CA PHE A 413 -26.08 -26.80 -3.26
C PHE A 413 -25.02 -27.38 -2.31
N PHE A 414 -24.46 -26.56 -1.43
CA PHE A 414 -23.50 -27.02 -0.44
C PHE A 414 -24.12 -28.05 0.51
N ASN A 415 -25.33 -27.79 0.96
CA ASN A 415 -26.05 -28.73 1.83
C ASN A 415 -26.27 -30.09 1.15
N ASP A 416 -26.66 -30.09 -0.10
CA ASP A 416 -26.86 -31.30 -0.90
C ASP A 416 -25.55 -32.10 -1.09
N CYS A 417 -24.45 -31.41 -1.39
CA CYS A 417 -23.14 -32.03 -1.46
C CYS A 417 -22.71 -32.67 -0.13
N PHE A 418 -22.93 -31.99 0.99
CA PHE A 418 -22.61 -32.53 2.31
C PHE A 418 -23.53 -33.67 2.74
N LEU A 419 -24.81 -33.64 2.32
CA LEU A 419 -25.72 -34.77 2.52
C LEU A 419 -25.29 -36.01 1.76
N ARG A 420 -24.80 -35.86 0.52
CA ARG A 420 -24.21 -36.96 -0.27
C ARG A 420 -22.94 -37.52 0.37
N MET A 421 -22.09 -36.68 0.93
CA MET A 421 -20.84 -37.09 1.60
C MET A 421 -21.09 -37.73 2.97
N PHE A 422 -22.02 -37.20 3.77
CA PHE A 422 -22.15 -37.51 5.21
C PHE A 422 -23.58 -37.87 5.64
N GLY A 423 -24.53 -37.91 4.71
CA GLY A 423 -25.90 -38.29 5.02
C GLY A 423 -26.07 -39.79 5.30
N LYS A 424 -27.28 -40.22 5.64
CA LYS A 424 -27.58 -41.62 5.97
C LYS A 424 -27.40 -42.60 4.79
N GLU A 425 -27.40 -42.06 3.57
CA GLU A 425 -27.25 -42.82 2.32
C GLU A 425 -25.85 -42.69 1.72
N ALA A 426 -24.90 -42.10 2.47
CA ALA A 426 -23.53 -41.98 2.01
C ALA A 426 -22.86 -43.34 1.86
N GLU A 427 -22.20 -43.57 0.72
CA GLU A 427 -21.55 -44.85 0.40
C GLU A 427 -20.19 -45.06 1.12
N ASN A 428 -19.73 -44.07 1.90
CA ASN A 428 -18.44 -44.13 2.63
C ASN A 428 -18.66 -44.34 4.13
N ASP A 429 -17.64 -44.83 4.81
CA ASP A 429 -17.66 -45.11 6.26
C ASP A 429 -17.03 -43.98 7.12
N ILE A 430 -16.78 -42.79 6.53
CA ILE A 430 -16.20 -41.67 7.23
C ILE A 430 -17.32 -40.79 7.84
N PRO A 431 -17.47 -40.78 9.17
CA PRO A 431 -18.50 -39.98 9.79
C PRO A 431 -18.12 -38.51 9.78
N TYR A 432 -19.11 -37.61 9.66
CA TYR A 432 -18.89 -36.16 9.70
C TYR A 432 -18.10 -35.67 10.94
N SER A 433 -18.29 -36.35 12.07
CA SER A 433 -17.60 -36.03 13.33
C SER A 433 -16.08 -36.19 13.24
N GLU A 434 -15.56 -37.02 12.35
CA GLU A 434 -14.15 -37.25 12.12
C GLU A 434 -13.55 -36.17 11.20
N VAL A 435 -14.32 -35.68 10.24
CA VAL A 435 -13.92 -34.61 9.31
C VAL A 435 -14.06 -33.21 9.92
N LYS A 436 -15.01 -33.03 10.83
CA LYS A 436 -15.32 -31.75 11.45
C LYS A 436 -14.11 -31.00 12.05
N PRO A 437 -13.14 -31.66 12.74
CA PRO A 437 -11.93 -30.99 13.23
C PRO A 437 -11.11 -30.35 12.13
N LEU A 438 -10.98 -31.00 10.97
CA LEU A 438 -10.32 -30.45 9.79
C LEU A 438 -11.07 -29.23 9.25
N LEU A 439 -12.40 -29.34 9.11
CA LEU A 439 -13.24 -28.21 8.64
C LEU A 439 -13.19 -27.03 9.61
N GLU A 440 -13.16 -27.28 10.93
CA GLU A 440 -13.00 -26.24 11.96
C GLU A 440 -11.69 -25.46 11.76
N PHE A 441 -10.61 -26.14 11.35
CA PHE A 441 -9.33 -25.51 11.08
C PHE A 441 -9.33 -24.77 9.73
N LEU A 442 -9.81 -25.41 8.64
CA LEU A 442 -9.89 -24.81 7.31
C LEU A 442 -10.74 -23.52 7.30
N CYS A 443 -11.82 -23.48 8.11
CA CYS A 443 -12.72 -22.34 8.20
C CYS A 443 -12.16 -21.13 8.98
N ILE A 444 -11.10 -21.30 9.76
CA ILE A 444 -10.42 -20.21 10.47
C ILE A 444 -9.09 -19.82 9.83
N SER A 445 -8.58 -20.62 8.90
CA SER A 445 -7.28 -20.42 8.29
C SER A 445 -7.28 -19.17 7.41
N GLN A 446 -6.18 -18.40 7.50
CA GLN A 446 -5.93 -17.18 6.74
C GLN A 446 -4.98 -17.42 5.54
N GLU A 447 -4.49 -18.65 5.39
CA GLU A 447 -3.67 -19.08 4.26
C GLU A 447 -4.02 -20.52 3.88
N PRO A 448 -3.74 -20.95 2.62
CA PRO A 448 -3.90 -22.34 2.22
C PRO A 448 -3.06 -23.25 3.10
N ILE A 449 -3.64 -24.31 3.61
CA ILE A 449 -3.01 -25.21 4.57
C ILE A 449 -2.17 -26.24 3.85
N ASN A 450 -0.89 -26.36 4.22
CA ASN A 450 -0.06 -27.47 3.75
C ASN A 450 -0.58 -28.81 4.28
N VAL A 451 -0.82 -29.74 3.38
CA VAL A 451 -1.37 -31.07 3.71
C VAL A 451 -0.43 -31.86 4.65
N ASP A 452 0.89 -31.71 4.49
CA ASP A 452 1.87 -32.40 5.33
C ASP A 452 1.78 -32.00 6.82
N PHE A 453 1.26 -30.79 7.09
CA PHE A 453 1.04 -30.31 8.47
C PHE A 453 -0.17 -30.96 9.14
N LEU A 454 -1.16 -31.40 8.36
CA LEU A 454 -2.45 -31.86 8.88
C LEU A 454 -2.35 -33.16 9.69
N GLU A 455 -1.39 -34.05 9.38
CA GLU A 455 -1.15 -35.30 10.16
C GLU A 455 -0.78 -34.96 11.61
N GLU A 456 0.18 -34.05 11.79
CA GLU A 456 0.61 -33.61 13.11
C GLU A 456 -0.51 -32.88 13.85
N TYR A 457 -1.20 -31.96 13.18
CA TYR A 457 -2.24 -31.14 13.76
C TYR A 457 -3.47 -31.95 14.19
N LEU A 458 -3.93 -32.87 13.33
CA LEU A 458 -5.11 -33.70 13.60
C LEU A 458 -4.80 -34.97 14.40
N GLN A 459 -3.53 -35.36 14.49
CA GLN A 459 -3.07 -36.59 15.15
C GLN A 459 -3.72 -37.84 14.55
N ILE A 460 -3.82 -37.91 13.23
CA ILE A 460 -4.35 -39.03 12.47
C ILE A 460 -3.28 -39.58 11.51
N ASP A 461 -3.38 -40.84 11.15
CA ASP A 461 -2.42 -41.46 10.22
C ASP A 461 -2.60 -40.98 8.79
N GLU A 462 -1.54 -41.10 7.99
CA GLU A 462 -1.46 -40.63 6.60
C GLU A 462 -2.55 -41.25 5.71
N TYR A 463 -2.86 -42.53 5.89
CA TYR A 463 -3.85 -43.23 5.05
C TYR A 463 -5.25 -42.63 5.28
N ARG A 464 -5.64 -42.49 6.55
CA ARG A 464 -6.95 -41.94 6.93
C ARG A 464 -7.08 -40.48 6.52
N LEU A 465 -6.00 -39.70 6.63
CA LEU A 465 -5.98 -38.33 6.15
C LEU A 465 -6.24 -38.28 4.63
N LYS A 466 -5.60 -39.15 3.85
CA LYS A 466 -5.82 -39.23 2.39
C LYS A 466 -7.26 -39.57 2.04
N GLU A 467 -7.89 -40.48 2.75
CA GLU A 467 -9.32 -40.81 2.56
C GLU A 467 -10.23 -39.60 2.82
N ILE A 468 -10.01 -38.90 3.94
CA ILE A 468 -10.75 -37.68 4.29
C ILE A 468 -10.57 -36.60 3.25
N LEU A 469 -9.32 -36.33 2.82
CA LEU A 469 -9.00 -35.31 1.82
C LEU A 469 -9.62 -35.65 0.46
N ALA A 470 -9.63 -36.92 0.05
CA ALA A 470 -10.28 -37.35 -1.17
C ALA A 470 -11.78 -37.12 -1.12
N LEU A 471 -12.43 -37.43 0.01
CA LEU A 471 -13.88 -37.28 0.20
C LEU A 471 -14.32 -35.80 0.08
N ILE A 472 -13.57 -34.84 0.66
CA ILE A 472 -13.92 -33.43 0.66
C ILE A 472 -13.33 -32.64 -0.51
N SER A 473 -12.56 -33.29 -1.42
CA SER A 473 -11.79 -32.62 -2.50
C SER A 473 -12.66 -31.77 -3.44
N GLY A 474 -13.94 -32.11 -3.63
CA GLY A 474 -14.87 -31.31 -4.41
C GLY A 474 -15.19 -29.95 -3.80
N MET A 475 -15.18 -29.84 -2.47
CA MET A 475 -15.45 -28.60 -1.72
C MET A 475 -14.17 -27.92 -1.23
N PHE A 476 -13.11 -28.69 -1.01
CA PHE A 476 -11.79 -28.25 -0.55
C PHE A 476 -10.70 -28.85 -1.44
N PRO A 477 -10.52 -28.31 -2.65
CA PRO A 477 -9.52 -28.81 -3.58
C PRO A 477 -8.10 -28.64 -3.05
N ILE A 478 -7.24 -29.62 -3.40
CA ILE A 478 -5.81 -29.58 -3.15
C ILE A 478 -5.11 -29.08 -4.41
N ARG A 479 -4.36 -28.00 -4.29
CA ARG A 479 -3.55 -27.43 -5.37
C ARG A 479 -2.07 -27.49 -4.99
N GLY A 480 -1.32 -28.33 -5.66
CA GLY A 480 0.04 -28.68 -5.24
C GLY A 480 0.01 -29.43 -3.89
N ARG A 481 0.49 -28.81 -2.82
CA ARG A 481 0.47 -29.38 -1.45
C ARG A 481 -0.43 -28.57 -0.49
N ALA A 482 -1.25 -27.70 -0.99
CA ALA A 482 -2.10 -26.82 -0.17
C ALA A 482 -3.58 -27.12 -0.40
N ILE A 483 -4.34 -27.22 0.67
CA ILE A 483 -5.80 -27.37 0.67
C ILE A 483 -6.46 -26.05 1.02
N GLU A 484 -7.52 -25.71 0.30
CA GLU A 484 -8.29 -24.49 0.51
C GLU A 484 -9.78 -24.69 0.13
N PRO A 485 -10.72 -23.88 0.68
CA PRO A 485 -12.12 -23.93 0.24
C PRO A 485 -12.25 -23.42 -1.20
N ILE A 486 -13.18 -24.01 -1.98
CA ILE A 486 -13.45 -23.60 -3.36
C ILE A 486 -13.86 -22.14 -3.46
N HIS A 487 -14.58 -21.63 -2.46
CA HIS A 487 -15.07 -20.26 -2.38
C HIS A 487 -15.36 -19.83 -0.95
N LYS A 488 -15.22 -18.53 -0.64
CA LYS A 488 -15.53 -17.96 0.69
C LYS A 488 -16.97 -18.25 1.15
N SER A 489 -17.94 -18.32 0.22
CA SER A 489 -19.33 -18.63 0.55
C SER A 489 -19.52 -20.00 1.22
N LEU A 490 -18.64 -20.98 0.92
CA LEU A 490 -18.67 -22.27 1.60
C LEU A 490 -18.31 -22.11 3.08
N VAL A 491 -17.29 -21.32 3.38
CA VAL A 491 -16.91 -21.00 4.77
C VAL A 491 -18.01 -20.21 5.47
N ASP A 492 -18.62 -19.24 4.78
CA ASP A 492 -19.73 -18.45 5.33
C ASP A 492 -20.90 -19.36 5.69
N TRP A 493 -21.30 -20.27 4.78
CA TRP A 493 -22.37 -21.23 5.03
C TRP A 493 -22.08 -22.19 6.19
N LEU A 494 -20.89 -22.79 6.21
CA LEU A 494 -20.48 -23.71 7.29
C LEU A 494 -20.45 -23.04 8.67
N THR A 495 -20.19 -21.75 8.73
CA THR A 495 -19.93 -21.02 9.97
C THR A 495 -20.97 -19.97 10.30
N ASP A 496 -22.13 -19.97 9.64
CA ASP A 496 -23.20 -18.97 9.85
C ASP A 496 -23.71 -19.03 11.30
N PRO A 497 -23.51 -17.98 12.10
CA PRO A 497 -23.95 -17.97 13.49
C PRO A 497 -25.48 -17.92 13.63
N SER A 498 -26.23 -17.56 12.59
CA SER A 498 -27.67 -17.56 12.58
C SER A 498 -28.28 -18.96 12.45
N ASP A 499 -27.51 -19.93 11.96
CA ASP A 499 -27.89 -21.31 11.72
C ASP A 499 -27.04 -22.34 12.50
N VAL A 500 -26.80 -22.07 13.78
CA VAL A 500 -26.04 -22.97 14.68
C VAL A 500 -26.63 -24.36 14.80
N GLY A 501 -27.94 -24.51 14.52
CA GLY A 501 -28.66 -25.79 14.52
C GLY A 501 -28.45 -26.65 13.28
N HIS A 502 -27.82 -26.15 12.24
CA HIS A 502 -27.52 -26.87 11.01
C HIS A 502 -26.62 -28.09 11.28
N ILE A 503 -26.97 -29.23 10.72
CA ILE A 503 -26.25 -30.50 11.00
C ILE A 503 -24.77 -30.47 10.63
N PHE A 504 -24.41 -29.65 9.63
CA PHE A 504 -23.02 -29.45 9.16
C PHE A 504 -22.39 -28.19 9.70
N TYR A 505 -22.98 -27.54 10.70
CA TYR A 505 -22.41 -26.34 11.30
C TYR A 505 -21.00 -26.57 11.86
N VAL A 506 -20.09 -25.67 11.50
CA VAL A 506 -18.69 -25.63 11.91
C VAL A 506 -18.45 -24.46 12.85
N SER A 507 -17.94 -24.72 14.03
CA SER A 507 -17.69 -23.69 15.05
C SER A 507 -16.29 -23.08 14.88
N LYS A 508 -16.20 -21.85 14.40
CA LYS A 508 -14.92 -21.10 14.39
C LYS A 508 -14.28 -21.06 15.79
N LYS A 509 -15.10 -20.94 16.84
CA LYS A 509 -14.60 -20.93 18.23
C LYS A 509 -13.89 -22.23 18.59
N ASN A 510 -14.42 -23.38 18.15
CA ASN A 510 -13.77 -24.66 18.40
C ASN A 510 -12.50 -24.80 17.56
N GLY A 511 -12.51 -24.33 16.31
CA GLY A 511 -11.31 -24.26 15.48
C GLY A 511 -10.19 -23.48 16.15
N TYR A 512 -10.48 -22.28 16.65
CA TYR A 512 -9.50 -21.50 17.41
C TYR A 512 -9.04 -22.18 18.69
N LYS A 513 -9.91 -22.88 19.41
CA LYS A 513 -9.50 -23.65 20.61
C LYS A 513 -8.53 -24.79 20.29
N ARG A 514 -8.77 -25.51 19.18
CA ARG A 514 -7.87 -26.60 18.73
C ARG A 514 -6.52 -26.02 18.27
N LEU A 515 -6.56 -24.93 17.51
CA LEU A 515 -5.35 -24.22 17.08
C LEU A 515 -4.57 -23.72 18.30
N LEU A 516 -5.25 -23.16 19.31
CA LEU A 516 -4.61 -22.72 20.54
C LEU A 516 -3.94 -23.89 21.27
N ALA A 517 -4.59 -25.04 21.36
CA ALA A 517 -4.01 -26.21 22.02
C ALA A 517 -2.71 -26.68 21.32
N TYR A 518 -2.68 -26.67 20.00
CA TYR A 518 -1.47 -26.96 19.23
C TYR A 518 -0.37 -25.92 19.48
N ILE A 519 -0.72 -24.62 19.36
CA ILE A 519 0.23 -23.50 19.58
C ILE A 519 0.79 -23.52 21.00
N GLU A 520 -0.04 -23.75 22.02
CA GLU A 520 0.40 -23.84 23.41
C GLU A 520 1.35 -25.03 23.65
N GLY A 521 1.12 -26.14 22.96
CA GLY A 521 2.04 -27.28 22.99
C GLY A 521 3.44 -26.91 22.47
N LYS A 522 3.49 -26.23 21.31
CA LYS A 522 4.75 -25.73 20.72
C LYS A 522 5.41 -24.64 21.59
N TYR A 523 4.61 -23.71 22.07
CA TYR A 523 5.08 -22.67 22.98
C TYR A 523 5.68 -23.24 24.29
N GLY A 524 5.01 -24.24 24.87
CA GLY A 524 5.50 -24.95 26.05
C GLY A 524 6.81 -25.72 25.84
N ALA A 525 7.04 -26.21 24.61
CA ALA A 525 8.28 -26.80 24.16
C ALA A 525 9.36 -25.76 23.78
N GLN A 526 9.09 -24.47 23.91
CA GLN A 526 9.95 -23.34 23.51
C GLN A 526 10.27 -23.30 22.00
N GLU A 527 9.43 -23.89 21.17
CA GLU A 527 9.53 -23.83 19.71
C GLU A 527 8.94 -22.49 19.20
N TYR A 528 9.56 -21.36 19.59
CA TYR A 528 9.03 -20.00 19.29
C TYR A 528 9.11 -19.66 17.82
N ASP A 529 9.98 -20.29 17.05
CA ASP A 529 10.12 -20.14 15.59
C ASP A 529 9.15 -21.02 14.79
N ASN A 530 8.28 -21.77 15.45
CA ASN A 530 7.20 -22.48 14.76
C ASN A 530 6.29 -21.46 14.02
N PRO A 531 6.02 -21.63 12.71
CA PRO A 531 5.23 -20.68 11.93
C PRO A 531 3.87 -20.34 12.54
N TYR A 532 3.18 -21.32 13.15
CA TYR A 532 1.88 -21.11 13.78
C TYR A 532 1.97 -20.32 15.10
N VAL A 533 3.04 -20.53 15.89
CA VAL A 533 3.33 -19.71 17.07
C VAL A 533 3.59 -18.27 16.65
N MET A 534 4.47 -18.08 15.69
CA MET A 534 4.83 -16.73 15.24
C MET A 534 3.67 -15.98 14.59
N LYS A 535 2.89 -16.64 13.73
CA LYS A 535 1.88 -15.94 12.93
C LYS A 535 0.49 -15.85 13.59
N TYR A 536 0.10 -16.83 14.39
CA TYR A 536 -1.30 -16.99 14.79
C TYR A 536 -1.57 -17.00 16.28
N PHE A 537 -0.54 -16.98 17.16
CA PHE A 537 -0.76 -17.08 18.61
C PHE A 537 -1.62 -15.89 19.11
N GLY A 538 -1.17 -14.66 18.89
CA GLY A 538 -1.89 -13.48 19.34
C GLY A 538 -3.30 -13.39 18.74
N ASP A 539 -3.44 -13.64 17.44
CA ASP A 539 -4.72 -13.61 16.75
C ASP A 539 -5.72 -14.66 17.30
N THR A 540 -5.21 -15.84 17.62
CA THR A 540 -6.02 -16.92 18.21
C THR A 540 -6.54 -16.53 19.60
N LEU A 541 -5.69 -15.92 20.43
CA LEU A 541 -6.06 -15.43 21.75
C LEU A 541 -7.06 -14.27 21.67
N ILE A 542 -6.88 -13.36 20.72
CA ILE A 542 -7.83 -12.26 20.45
C ILE A 542 -9.19 -12.81 20.02
N ALA A 543 -9.22 -13.78 19.09
CA ALA A 543 -10.45 -14.41 18.61
C ALA A 543 -11.21 -15.12 19.75
N LEU A 544 -10.49 -15.70 20.70
CA LEU A 544 -11.05 -16.34 21.90
C LEU A 544 -11.30 -15.39 23.06
N LYS A 545 -10.94 -14.10 22.94
CA LYS A 545 -11.03 -13.06 23.97
C LYS A 545 -10.23 -13.41 25.26
N MET A 546 -9.10 -14.10 25.08
CA MET A 546 -8.21 -14.52 26.18
C MET A 546 -7.14 -13.44 26.46
N TYR A 547 -7.59 -12.28 26.91
CA TYR A 547 -6.72 -11.10 27.02
C TYR A 547 -5.64 -11.20 28.12
N GLU A 548 -5.89 -11.96 29.19
CA GLU A 548 -4.87 -12.24 30.22
C GLU A 548 -3.71 -13.02 29.60
N ARG A 549 -4.03 -14.06 28.84
CA ARG A 549 -3.03 -14.88 28.17
C ARG A 549 -2.29 -14.09 27.07
N LEU A 550 -3.04 -13.23 26.36
CA LEU A 550 -2.41 -12.32 25.39
C LEU A 550 -1.37 -11.41 26.09
N ALA A 551 -1.72 -10.86 27.24
CA ALA A 551 -0.75 -10.05 28.01
C ALA A 551 0.48 -10.85 28.44
N GLU A 552 0.32 -12.13 28.84
CA GLU A 552 1.43 -13.01 29.22
C GLU A 552 2.39 -13.27 28.03
N ILE A 553 1.88 -13.57 26.83
CA ILE A 553 2.73 -13.81 25.67
C ILE A 553 3.39 -12.53 25.16
N LEU A 554 2.73 -11.39 25.29
CA LEU A 554 3.33 -10.08 24.95
C LEU A 554 4.43 -9.70 25.95
N ASP A 555 4.40 -10.23 27.18
CA ASP A 555 5.46 -10.06 28.18
C ASP A 555 6.60 -11.10 28.05
N ASN A 556 6.53 -12.03 27.12
CA ASN A 556 7.61 -12.99 26.88
C ASN A 556 8.61 -12.40 25.87
N TYR A 557 9.72 -11.86 26.39
CA TYR A 557 10.77 -11.23 25.58
C TYR A 557 11.34 -12.15 24.50
N GLU A 558 11.68 -13.40 24.82
CA GLU A 558 12.31 -14.33 23.87
C GLU A 558 11.36 -14.69 22.72
N LEU A 559 10.07 -14.86 23.00
CA LEU A 559 9.04 -15.03 21.97
C LEU A 559 8.97 -13.81 21.07
N GLN A 560 8.82 -12.61 21.66
CA GLN A 560 8.64 -11.39 20.88
C GLN A 560 9.89 -11.06 20.05
N LYS A 561 11.07 -11.26 20.60
CA LYS A 561 12.33 -11.12 19.87
C LYS A 561 12.41 -12.10 18.70
N THR A 562 12.09 -13.37 18.92
CA THR A 562 12.06 -14.37 17.83
C THR A 562 11.10 -13.98 16.73
N ILE A 563 9.90 -13.49 17.05
CA ILE A 563 8.90 -13.02 16.08
C ILE A 563 9.45 -11.83 15.28
N ILE A 564 10.02 -10.82 15.94
CA ILE A 564 10.57 -9.62 15.31
C ILE A 564 11.74 -9.98 14.39
N ASP A 565 12.66 -10.85 14.83
CA ASP A 565 13.84 -11.22 14.06
C ASP A 565 13.52 -12.12 12.85
N LYS A 566 12.50 -12.99 12.95
CA LYS A 566 12.18 -14.01 11.94
C LYS A 566 11.14 -13.58 10.91
N LEU A 567 10.17 -12.73 11.30
CA LEU A 567 9.13 -12.25 10.37
C LEU A 567 9.56 -11.05 9.52
N ASP A 568 10.75 -10.58 9.60
CA ASP A 568 11.27 -9.24 9.35
C ASP A 568 10.87 -8.25 10.47
N PHE A 569 11.74 -7.30 10.68
CA PHE A 569 11.63 -6.37 11.80
C PHE A 569 10.31 -5.60 11.82
N ASP A 570 9.91 -5.03 10.69
CA ASP A 570 8.73 -4.17 10.61
C ASP A 570 7.42 -4.95 10.77
N SER A 571 7.34 -6.15 10.20
CA SER A 571 6.17 -7.02 10.33
C SER A 571 6.01 -7.56 11.76
N GLY A 572 7.09 -7.98 12.40
CA GLY A 572 7.08 -8.49 13.77
C GLY A 572 6.72 -7.40 14.78
N LEU A 573 7.31 -6.21 14.64
CA LEU A 573 7.01 -5.07 15.53
C LEU A 573 5.61 -4.50 15.29
N ALA A 574 5.16 -4.37 14.03
CA ALA A 574 3.81 -3.94 13.72
C ALA A 574 2.76 -4.87 14.33
N ARG A 575 3.01 -6.16 14.29
CA ARG A 575 2.17 -7.16 14.93
C ARG A 575 2.13 -6.97 16.45
N TYR A 576 3.27 -6.88 17.11
CA TYR A 576 3.35 -6.64 18.54
C TYR A 576 2.54 -5.40 18.96
N LEU A 577 2.72 -4.28 18.24
CA LEU A 577 1.99 -3.04 18.50
C LEU A 577 0.48 -3.16 18.24
N SER A 578 0.09 -3.89 17.19
CA SER A 578 -1.32 -4.16 16.89
C SER A 578 -2.00 -5.02 17.96
N GLU A 579 -1.29 -6.00 18.51
CA GLU A 579 -1.78 -6.85 19.61
C GLU A 579 -1.90 -6.05 20.91
N LEU A 580 -0.93 -5.16 21.20
CA LEU A 580 -1.02 -4.19 22.30
C LEU A 580 -2.20 -3.23 22.17
N GLU A 581 -2.44 -2.69 20.97
CA GLU A 581 -3.58 -1.82 20.71
C GLU A 581 -4.89 -2.55 20.99
N HIS A 582 -5.02 -3.79 20.54
CA HIS A 582 -6.19 -4.60 20.77
C HIS A 582 -6.40 -4.92 22.25
N LEU A 583 -5.32 -5.24 22.98
CA LEU A 583 -5.34 -5.42 24.43
C LEU A 583 -5.79 -4.14 25.13
N HIS A 584 -5.28 -2.98 24.72
CA HIS A 584 -5.67 -1.69 25.31
C HIS A 584 -7.15 -1.37 25.09
N GLN A 585 -7.67 -1.59 23.88
CA GLN A 585 -9.07 -1.32 23.54
C GLN A 585 -10.05 -2.18 24.36
N ASN A 586 -9.67 -3.40 24.71
CA ASN A 586 -10.57 -4.37 25.36
C ASN A 586 -10.30 -4.52 26.88
N LYS A 587 -9.03 -4.41 27.31
CA LYS A 587 -8.57 -4.62 28.68
C LYS A 587 -7.40 -3.69 29.02
N PRO A 588 -7.65 -2.37 29.16
CA PRO A 588 -6.62 -1.38 29.40
C PRO A 588 -5.78 -1.64 30.65
N GLU A 589 -6.34 -2.29 31.68
CA GLU A 589 -5.63 -2.65 32.90
C GLU A 589 -4.48 -3.63 32.67
N PHE A 590 -4.61 -4.61 31.75
CA PHE A 590 -3.53 -5.51 31.39
C PHE A 590 -2.46 -4.80 30.58
N CYS A 591 -2.86 -3.91 29.69
CA CYS A 591 -1.92 -3.10 28.92
C CYS A 591 -1.06 -2.22 29.85
N VAL A 592 -1.68 -1.57 30.85
CA VAL A 592 -0.94 -0.78 31.88
C VAL A 592 0.09 -1.65 32.60
N LYS A 593 -0.30 -2.85 33.01
CA LYS A 593 0.60 -3.79 33.70
C LYS A 593 1.77 -4.19 32.79
N LEU A 594 1.48 -4.49 31.52
CA LEU A 594 2.50 -4.89 30.55
C LEU A 594 3.50 -3.76 30.28
N LEU A 595 3.04 -2.53 30.13
CA LEU A 595 3.89 -1.34 29.94
C LEU A 595 4.77 -1.06 31.18
N SER A 596 4.42 -1.60 32.35
CA SER A 596 5.22 -1.50 33.57
C SER A 596 6.31 -2.59 33.69
N ASN A 597 6.35 -3.52 32.74
CA ASN A 597 7.27 -4.67 32.78
C ASN A 597 8.56 -4.40 32.00
N PRO A 598 9.70 -4.99 32.39
CA PRO A 598 11.00 -4.80 31.73
C PRO A 598 10.99 -5.23 30.24
N THR A 599 10.20 -6.23 29.89
CA THR A 599 10.12 -6.79 28.53
C THR A 599 9.73 -5.74 27.48
N PHE A 600 8.65 -4.98 27.76
CA PHE A 600 8.20 -3.92 26.86
C PHE A 600 9.31 -2.89 26.64
N ILE A 601 9.95 -2.47 27.74
CA ILE A 601 11.00 -1.46 27.72
C ILE A 601 12.20 -1.93 26.92
N LYS A 602 12.57 -3.20 27.09
CA LYS A 602 13.71 -3.81 26.39
C LYS A 602 13.44 -3.89 24.89
N ILE A 603 12.27 -4.38 24.47
CA ILE A 603 11.85 -4.39 23.07
C ILE A 603 11.85 -2.96 22.50
N PHE A 604 11.36 -2.00 23.26
CA PHE A 604 11.26 -0.60 22.86
C PHE A 604 12.66 0.07 22.75
N SER A 605 13.55 -0.12 23.72
CA SER A 605 14.89 0.47 23.72
C SER A 605 15.77 -0.08 22.60
N GLU A 606 15.72 -1.39 22.36
CA GLU A 606 16.46 -2.04 21.27
C GLU A 606 16.01 -1.57 19.88
N ASN A 607 14.78 -1.10 19.74
CA ASN A 607 14.17 -0.74 18.46
C ASN A 607 13.85 0.76 18.33
N ARG A 608 14.31 1.59 19.26
CA ARG A 608 13.99 3.03 19.40
C ARG A 608 14.19 3.82 18.10
N ARG A 609 15.31 3.60 17.40
CA ARG A 609 15.65 4.35 16.18
C ARG A 609 14.72 4.05 15.00
N LEU A 610 14.31 2.81 14.87
CA LEU A 610 13.41 2.36 13.81
C LEU A 610 11.96 2.78 14.08
N LEU A 611 11.54 2.82 15.33
CA LEU A 611 10.25 3.37 15.75
C LEU A 611 10.11 4.87 15.42
N TYR A 612 11.20 5.63 15.49
CA TYR A 612 11.23 7.06 15.14
C TYR A 612 11.03 7.32 13.64
N ASN A 613 11.55 6.44 12.78
CA ASN A 613 11.54 6.61 11.32
C ASN A 613 10.31 6.02 10.63
N SER A 614 9.60 5.07 11.23
CA SER A 614 8.59 4.24 10.54
C SER A 614 7.13 4.70 10.68
N GLY A 615 6.84 5.85 11.31
CA GLY A 615 5.44 6.25 11.59
C GLY A 615 4.75 5.40 12.66
N MET A 616 5.40 4.34 13.16
CA MET A 616 4.93 3.51 14.29
C MET A 616 4.90 4.27 15.61
N PHE A 617 5.68 5.32 15.69
CA PHE A 617 5.58 6.33 16.71
C PHE A 617 4.16 6.90 16.86
N PHE A 618 3.40 6.98 15.77
CA PHE A 618 2.00 7.39 15.77
C PHE A 618 1.08 6.36 16.46
N ILE A 619 1.41 5.07 16.37
CA ILE A 619 0.67 3.98 17.05
C ILE A 619 0.94 4.04 18.55
N LEU A 620 2.19 4.25 18.96
CA LEU A 620 2.53 4.48 20.37
C LEU A 620 1.88 5.74 20.94
N LYS A 621 1.72 6.79 20.14
CA LYS A 621 0.94 7.98 20.51
C LYS A 621 -0.51 7.62 20.82
N LYS A 622 -1.13 6.70 20.09
CA LYS A 622 -2.51 6.25 20.34
C LYS A 622 -2.66 5.34 21.56
N ILE A 623 -1.72 4.42 21.79
CA ILE A 623 -1.81 3.42 22.85
C ILE A 623 -1.15 3.93 24.15
N GLY A 624 0.08 4.44 24.01
CA GLY A 624 0.99 4.69 25.13
C GLY A 624 0.61 5.85 26.02
N LEU A 625 -0.06 6.85 25.46
CA LEU A 625 -0.18 8.15 26.10
C LEU A 625 -1.04 8.16 27.36
N SER A 626 -2.27 7.68 27.29
CA SER A 626 -3.18 7.68 28.45
C SER A 626 -2.83 6.56 29.43
N VAL A 627 -2.12 5.55 28.97
CA VAL A 627 -1.83 4.33 29.70
C VAL A 627 -0.45 4.36 30.33
N ALA A 628 0.58 4.85 29.64
CA ALA A 628 1.92 5.01 30.16
C ALA A 628 1.98 6.02 31.34
N LEU A 629 1.06 7.00 31.35
CA LEU A 629 0.90 7.92 32.50
C LEU A 629 0.37 7.23 33.78
N ARG A 630 -0.30 6.07 33.62
CA ARG A 630 -0.87 5.30 34.73
C ARG A 630 0.02 4.12 35.14
N ALA A 631 1.02 3.78 34.32
CA ALA A 631 1.92 2.68 34.61
C ALA A 631 2.85 3.01 35.78
N ASP A 632 3.09 2.05 36.67
CA ASP A 632 4.15 2.12 37.67
C ASP A 632 5.50 1.94 36.97
N THR A 633 6.25 3.00 36.90
CA THR A 633 7.48 3.10 36.14
C THR A 633 8.75 2.90 37.00
N THR A 634 8.60 2.54 38.24
CA THR A 634 9.74 2.30 39.16
C THR A 634 10.69 1.23 38.66
N ASN A 635 10.21 0.31 37.80
CA ASN A 635 10.99 -0.79 37.24
C ASN A 635 11.58 -0.49 35.83
N TRP A 636 11.39 0.72 35.28
CA TRP A 636 11.79 1.02 33.91
C TRP A 636 13.27 1.28 33.69
N GLY A 637 14.09 1.24 34.72
CA GLY A 637 15.51 1.59 34.63
C GLY A 637 15.70 3.00 34.03
N ILE A 638 16.96 3.38 33.82
CA ILE A 638 17.31 4.73 33.33
C ILE A 638 16.79 4.99 31.89
N GLU A 639 16.85 3.98 31.03
CA GLU A 639 16.38 4.12 29.63
C GLU A 639 14.88 4.33 29.52
N GLY A 640 14.08 3.66 30.34
CA GLY A 640 12.65 3.90 30.41
C GLY A 640 12.29 5.28 30.90
N GLU A 641 13.05 5.81 31.84
CA GLU A 641 12.88 7.17 32.33
C GLU A 641 13.27 8.23 31.28
N ILE A 642 14.31 7.96 30.45
CA ILE A 642 14.66 8.76 29.28
C ILE A 642 13.52 8.73 28.25
N GLY A 643 12.99 7.55 27.97
CA GLY A 643 11.84 7.38 27.07
C GLY A 643 10.64 8.25 27.47
N LYS A 644 10.43 8.50 28.78
CA LYS A 644 9.38 9.44 29.24
C LYS A 644 9.67 10.90 28.92
N VAL A 645 10.93 11.31 28.88
CA VAL A 645 11.26 12.68 28.47
C VAL A 645 10.85 12.92 27.03
N PHE A 646 11.26 11.99 26.14
CA PHE A 646 10.85 12.02 24.75
C PHE A 646 9.34 11.97 24.61
N TYR A 647 8.68 11.13 25.38
CA TYR A 647 7.23 11.04 25.42
C TYR A 647 6.58 12.39 25.73
N TYR A 648 6.95 13.06 26.84
CA TYR A 648 6.39 14.36 27.20
C TYR A 648 6.61 15.41 26.12
N TYR A 649 7.77 15.41 25.48
CA TYR A 649 8.05 16.29 24.34
C TYR A 649 7.06 16.10 23.18
N ILE A 650 6.75 14.85 22.87
CA ILE A 650 5.90 14.49 21.75
C ILE A 650 4.44 14.82 21.98
N VAL A 651 3.99 14.69 23.21
CA VAL A 651 2.61 15.05 23.58
C VAL A 651 2.49 16.54 23.86
N GLU A 652 3.55 17.27 23.58
CA GLU A 652 3.58 18.71 23.75
C GLU A 652 3.44 19.15 25.21
N ASP A 653 3.69 18.25 26.20
CA ASP A 653 3.81 18.60 27.62
C ASP A 653 5.26 18.98 27.94
N PHE A 654 5.70 20.10 27.35
CA PHE A 654 7.08 20.55 27.40
C PHE A 654 7.57 20.81 28.82
N ASN A 655 6.71 21.31 29.69
CA ASN A 655 7.06 21.53 31.10
C ASN A 655 7.43 20.25 31.85
N LYS A 656 6.69 19.16 31.60
CA LYS A 656 7.05 17.85 32.18
C LYS A 656 8.30 17.27 31.55
N ALA A 657 8.49 17.44 30.22
CA ALA A 657 9.71 17.02 29.54
C ALA A 657 10.95 17.68 30.16
N ILE A 658 10.94 19.00 30.32
CA ILE A 658 12.02 19.78 30.95
C ILE A 658 12.28 19.32 32.40
N LYS A 659 11.22 19.23 33.21
CA LYS A 659 11.35 18.83 34.63
C LYS A 659 11.95 17.43 34.75
N LYS A 660 11.49 16.49 33.94
CA LYS A 660 11.97 15.11 33.95
C LYS A 660 13.42 15.01 33.46
N ALA A 661 13.76 15.72 32.36
CA ALA A 661 15.13 15.78 31.86
C ALA A 661 16.09 16.35 32.90
N LYS A 662 15.75 17.45 33.56
CA LYS A 662 16.54 18.06 34.66
C LYS A 662 16.79 17.03 35.80
N THR A 663 15.77 16.25 36.15
CA THR A 663 15.89 15.23 37.20
C THR A 663 16.86 14.12 36.80
N LEU A 664 16.78 13.63 35.56
CA LEU A 664 17.63 12.56 35.05
C LEU A 664 19.10 13.00 34.88
N LEU A 665 19.31 14.18 34.32
CA LEU A 665 20.63 14.79 34.17
C LEU A 665 21.38 14.96 35.51
N ALA A 666 20.65 15.08 36.61
CA ALA A 666 21.22 15.16 37.96
C ALA A 666 21.58 13.81 38.56
N SER A 667 21.18 12.67 37.96
CA SER A 667 21.46 11.31 38.49
C SER A 667 22.89 10.90 38.21
N GLU A 668 23.49 10.11 39.16
CA GLU A 668 24.85 9.63 39.00
C GLU A 668 25.04 8.70 37.79
N GLU A 669 24.00 7.97 37.40
CA GLU A 669 24.03 7.05 36.23
C GLU A 669 24.21 7.82 34.91
N ILE A 670 23.60 9.00 34.77
CA ILE A 670 23.69 9.81 33.54
C ILE A 670 24.97 10.66 33.52
N LYS A 671 25.52 11.07 34.66
CA LYS A 671 26.70 11.92 34.71
C LYS A 671 27.96 11.37 34.02
N THR A 672 28.05 10.08 33.86
CA THR A 672 29.18 9.40 33.21
C THR A 672 28.87 8.93 31.78
N ASP A 673 27.62 9.05 31.33
CA ASP A 673 27.20 8.61 30.00
C ASP A 673 26.92 9.82 29.12
N TYR A 674 27.91 10.24 28.33
CA TYR A 674 27.80 11.41 27.42
C TYR A 674 26.80 11.22 26.29
N VAL A 675 26.52 9.97 25.88
CA VAL A 675 25.50 9.69 24.83
C VAL A 675 24.13 10.01 25.37
N LEU A 676 23.79 9.47 26.55
CA LEU A 676 22.50 9.74 27.19
C LEU A 676 22.34 11.21 27.62
N GLN A 677 23.46 11.85 28.03
CA GLN A 677 23.44 13.30 28.31
C GLN A 677 23.06 14.11 27.08
N SER A 678 23.67 13.83 25.91
CA SER A 678 23.40 14.58 24.68
C SER A 678 21.94 14.46 24.27
N GLU A 679 21.36 13.26 24.34
CA GLU A 679 19.95 13.02 24.06
C GLU A 679 19.03 13.82 24.99
N LEU A 680 19.28 13.77 26.28
CA LEU A 680 18.47 14.49 27.27
C LEU A 680 18.57 16.02 27.13
N TYR A 681 19.76 16.54 26.89
CA TYR A 681 19.95 17.97 26.64
C TYR A 681 19.30 18.41 25.35
N ASN A 682 19.35 17.59 24.29
CA ASN A 682 18.67 17.87 23.01
C ASN A 682 17.15 18.03 23.21
N VAL A 683 16.49 17.04 23.83
CA VAL A 683 15.04 17.09 24.04
C VAL A 683 14.64 18.21 25.02
N LYS A 684 15.45 18.45 26.04
CA LYS A 684 15.25 19.55 26.98
C LYS A 684 15.29 20.89 26.23
N GLY A 685 16.35 21.13 25.44
CA GLY A 685 16.51 22.35 24.66
C GLY A 685 15.42 22.55 23.60
N LEU A 686 14.97 21.49 22.94
CA LEU A 686 13.83 21.53 22.03
C LEU A 686 12.52 21.94 22.74
N SER A 687 12.30 21.42 23.95
CA SER A 687 11.13 21.76 24.79
C SER A 687 11.17 23.22 25.25
N GLU A 688 12.35 23.67 25.71
CA GLU A 688 12.56 25.06 26.16
C GLU A 688 12.38 26.06 25.02
N ARG A 689 12.88 25.75 23.83
CA ARG A 689 12.66 26.55 22.62
C ARG A 689 11.17 26.71 22.29
N LYS A 690 10.38 25.64 22.43
CA LYS A 690 8.93 25.67 22.17
C LYS A 690 8.21 26.62 23.15
N LEU A 691 8.67 26.68 24.38
CA LEU A 691 8.13 27.58 25.40
C LEU A 691 8.76 28.98 25.36
N VAL A 692 9.54 29.28 24.31
CA VAL A 692 10.24 30.59 24.15
C VAL A 692 11.22 30.89 25.30
N LEU A 693 11.71 29.87 25.98
CA LEU A 693 12.76 29.96 27.02
C LEU A 693 14.13 29.90 26.34
N PHE A 694 14.49 30.94 25.58
CA PHE A 694 15.60 30.90 24.66
C PHE A 694 16.97 30.81 25.33
N ASP A 695 17.19 31.48 26.43
CA ASP A 695 18.46 31.37 27.19
C ASP A 695 18.68 29.99 27.77
N ASP A 696 17.65 29.38 28.38
CA ASP A 696 17.69 28.02 28.89
C ASP A 696 17.92 26.99 27.73
N ALA A 697 17.27 27.22 26.57
CA ALA A 697 17.44 26.38 25.40
C ALA A 697 18.85 26.46 24.83
N LEU A 698 19.46 27.65 24.75
CA LEU A 698 20.83 27.83 24.31
C LEU A 698 21.81 27.10 25.23
N GLU A 699 21.65 27.22 26.57
CA GLU A 699 22.44 26.50 27.54
C GLU A 699 22.30 24.98 27.38
N SER A 700 21.08 24.48 27.13
CA SER A 700 20.84 23.07 26.90
C SER A 700 21.53 22.55 25.63
N PHE A 701 21.50 23.32 24.53
CA PHE A 701 22.21 22.94 23.31
C PHE A 701 23.72 23.07 23.44
N GLU A 702 24.24 23.98 24.22
CA GLU A 702 25.67 24.04 24.54
C GLU A 702 26.12 22.80 25.32
N ASN A 703 25.35 22.40 26.32
CA ASN A 703 25.63 21.18 27.07
C ASN A 703 25.47 19.89 26.20
N CYS A 704 24.50 19.88 25.26
CA CYS A 704 24.37 18.82 24.27
C CYS A 704 25.64 18.71 23.40
N ILE A 705 26.10 19.83 22.85
CA ILE A 705 27.31 19.88 22.03
C ILE A 705 28.53 19.40 22.83
N ALA A 706 28.71 19.89 24.04
CA ALA A 706 29.79 19.48 24.93
C ALA A 706 29.74 17.99 25.26
N ALA A 707 28.56 17.43 25.48
CA ALA A 707 28.39 15.99 25.70
C ALA A 707 28.80 15.17 24.45
N VAL A 708 28.37 15.56 23.26
CA VAL A 708 28.78 14.91 22.00
C VAL A 708 30.29 14.98 21.79
N GLU A 709 30.91 16.12 22.06
CA GLU A 709 32.35 16.31 21.89
C GLU A 709 33.19 15.48 22.88
N ASN A 710 32.65 15.09 24.03
CA ASN A 710 33.29 14.21 25.02
C ASN A 710 33.16 12.71 24.66
N VAL A 711 32.38 12.31 23.68
CA VAL A 711 32.31 10.92 23.19
C VAL A 711 33.55 10.63 22.34
N GLU A 712 34.15 9.42 22.51
CA GLU A 712 35.31 8.99 21.74
C GLU A 712 35.06 9.12 20.22
N GLU A 713 36.05 9.62 19.47
CA GLU A 713 35.93 9.94 18.05
C GLU A 713 35.47 8.76 17.20
N GLU A 714 36.00 7.55 17.48
CA GLU A 714 35.60 6.32 16.79
C GLU A 714 34.13 5.97 17.01
N HIS A 715 33.63 6.14 18.23
CA HIS A 715 32.22 5.89 18.58
C HIS A 715 31.32 6.96 17.99
N ARG A 716 31.75 8.22 18.00
CA ARG A 716 31.05 9.36 17.40
C ARG A 716 30.91 9.21 15.88
N ALA A 717 31.98 8.78 15.17
CA ALA A 717 31.98 8.56 13.73
C ALA A 717 31.04 7.41 13.29
N ASN A 718 30.92 6.36 14.12
CA ASN A 718 30.08 5.19 13.84
C ASN A 718 28.63 5.33 14.31
N SER A 719 28.27 6.43 14.98
CA SER A 719 26.94 6.71 15.51
C SER A 719 26.26 7.92 14.84
N ASP A 720 25.03 8.25 15.27
CA ASP A 720 24.29 9.42 14.77
C ASP A 720 24.67 10.72 15.49
N MET A 721 25.70 10.71 16.32
CA MET A 721 26.12 11.86 17.13
C MET A 721 26.49 13.08 16.31
N GLU A 722 27.10 12.91 15.15
CA GLU A 722 27.40 14.04 14.27
C GLU A 722 26.16 14.67 13.64
N PHE A 723 25.12 13.88 13.37
CA PHE A 723 23.83 14.39 12.97
C PHE A 723 23.17 15.18 14.12
N GLU A 724 23.23 14.69 15.35
CA GLU A 724 22.73 15.40 16.54
C GLU A 724 23.50 16.71 16.77
N LEU A 725 24.80 16.72 16.52
CA LEU A 725 25.64 17.90 16.61
C LEU A 725 25.24 18.97 15.56
N SER A 726 24.98 18.54 14.30
CA SER A 726 24.48 19.43 13.27
C SER A 726 23.11 19.98 13.64
N LEU A 727 22.19 19.15 14.09
CA LEU A 727 20.85 19.54 14.52
C LEU A 727 20.90 20.55 15.68
N ALA A 728 21.77 20.35 16.68
CA ALA A 728 21.93 21.27 17.81
C ALA A 728 22.37 22.66 17.32
N HIS A 729 23.35 22.73 16.40
CA HIS A 729 23.77 23.99 15.79
C HIS A 729 22.65 24.63 14.94
N LEU A 730 21.90 23.87 14.17
CA LEU A 730 20.79 24.39 13.39
C LEU A 730 19.72 25.03 14.28
N ILE A 731 19.35 24.37 15.37
CA ILE A 731 18.34 24.89 16.30
C ILE A 731 18.85 26.14 17.05
N LYS A 732 20.13 26.16 17.44
CA LYS A 732 20.75 27.38 17.97
C LYS A 732 20.66 28.54 16.97
N GLY A 733 20.87 28.27 15.66
CA GLY A 733 20.69 29.27 14.60
C GLY A 733 19.26 29.84 14.61
N LYS A 734 18.23 28.96 14.68
CA LYS A 734 16.82 29.39 14.78
C LYS A 734 16.52 30.22 16.04
N ILE A 735 17.10 29.86 17.18
CA ILE A 735 16.94 30.63 18.44
C ILE A 735 17.58 32.00 18.29
N TYR A 736 18.82 32.09 17.81
CA TYR A 736 19.50 33.38 17.60
C TYR A 736 18.80 34.27 16.59
N LEU A 737 18.14 33.69 15.56
CA LEU A 737 17.30 34.48 14.66
C LEU A 737 16.15 35.13 15.41
N ALA A 738 15.42 34.38 16.23
CA ALA A 738 14.32 34.90 17.05
C ALA A 738 14.77 35.93 18.10
N MET A 739 16.02 35.81 18.55
CA MET A 739 16.65 36.79 19.46
C MET A 739 17.28 37.99 18.72
N LEU A 740 17.16 38.06 17.40
CA LEU A 740 17.75 39.07 16.52
C LEU A 740 19.30 39.14 16.57
N ASP A 741 19.95 38.05 17.00
CA ASP A 741 21.41 37.90 16.94
C ASP A 741 21.83 37.23 15.63
N PHE A 742 21.84 38.01 14.56
CA PHE A 742 22.15 37.52 13.21
C PHE A 742 23.57 37.00 13.07
N THR A 743 24.51 37.53 13.84
CA THR A 743 25.91 37.08 13.81
C THR A 743 26.00 35.62 14.27
N ASN A 744 25.44 35.30 15.43
CA ASN A 744 25.45 33.95 15.96
C ASN A 744 24.48 33.03 15.20
N CYS A 745 23.37 33.55 14.65
CA CYS A 745 22.50 32.81 13.76
C CYS A 745 23.30 32.27 12.56
N ASN A 746 23.94 33.18 11.79
CA ASN A 746 24.69 32.80 10.58
C ASN A 746 25.88 31.86 10.88
N LYS A 747 26.59 32.11 12.03
CA LYS A 747 27.68 31.23 12.47
C LYS A 747 27.20 29.79 12.74
N ASN A 748 26.07 29.64 13.41
CA ASN A 748 25.55 28.30 13.77
C ASN A 748 24.95 27.59 12.55
N CYS A 749 24.22 28.26 11.67
CA CYS A 749 23.72 27.66 10.43
C CYS A 749 24.88 27.17 9.55
N LYS A 750 25.92 27.98 9.34
CA LYS A 750 27.14 27.55 8.60
C LYS A 750 27.83 26.36 9.26
N ARG A 751 27.86 26.31 10.58
CA ARG A 751 28.45 25.19 11.31
C ARG A 751 27.65 23.89 11.13
N ALA A 752 26.33 23.96 11.20
CA ALA A 752 25.42 22.82 10.96
C ALA A 752 25.65 22.22 9.57
N ILE A 753 25.54 23.03 8.52
CA ILE A 753 25.78 22.64 7.13
C ILE A 753 27.15 21.96 6.98
N LYS A 754 28.23 22.57 7.52
CA LYS A 754 29.58 22.02 7.41
C LYS A 754 29.72 20.65 8.07
N ILE A 755 29.12 20.44 9.25
CA ILE A 755 29.19 19.16 9.98
C ILE A 755 28.46 18.08 9.16
N LEU A 756 27.24 18.37 8.71
CA LEU A 756 26.41 17.39 8.02
C LEU A 756 26.98 17.06 6.63
N SER A 757 27.47 18.05 5.87
CA SER A 757 28.12 17.83 4.56
C SER A 757 29.34 16.90 4.71
N ARG A 758 30.23 17.16 5.68
CA ARG A 758 31.36 16.27 5.93
C ARG A 758 30.92 14.84 6.24
N LYS A 759 29.92 14.67 7.09
CA LYS A 759 29.39 13.35 7.43
C LYS A 759 28.82 12.60 6.22
N ILE A 760 28.11 13.30 5.35
CA ILE A 760 27.55 12.76 4.11
C ILE A 760 28.67 12.27 3.18
N ASP A 761 29.75 13.04 3.05
CA ASP A 761 30.90 12.67 2.20
C ASP A 761 31.60 11.40 2.67
N GLU A 762 31.66 11.18 3.99
CA GLU A 762 32.29 10.02 4.62
C GLU A 762 31.38 8.76 4.63
N MET A 763 30.06 8.90 4.35
CA MET A 763 29.12 7.79 4.40
C MET A 763 29.13 6.98 3.09
N PRO A 764 29.04 5.63 3.19
CA PRO A 764 28.75 4.79 2.01
C PRO A 764 27.34 5.10 1.48
N ASP A 765 27.11 4.83 0.20
CA ASP A 765 25.80 4.99 -0.39
C ASP A 765 24.77 4.10 0.30
N SER A 766 23.76 4.72 0.88
CA SER A 766 22.72 4.07 1.70
C SER A 766 21.51 4.99 1.84
N ASP A 767 20.36 4.44 2.24
CA ASP A 767 19.16 5.23 2.53
C ASP A 767 19.39 6.25 3.64
N LYS A 768 20.26 5.90 4.61
CA LYS A 768 20.65 6.81 5.67
C LYS A 768 21.43 8.01 5.13
N LYS A 769 22.35 7.80 4.16
CA LYS A 769 23.05 8.87 3.48
C LYS A 769 22.07 9.77 2.74
N THR A 770 21.12 9.19 2.02
CA THR A 770 20.06 9.92 1.33
C THR A 770 19.19 10.73 2.29
N SER A 771 18.79 10.17 3.43
CA SER A 771 18.05 10.90 4.46
C SER A 771 18.86 12.10 4.99
N ASN A 772 20.16 11.95 5.21
CA ASN A 772 21.03 13.03 5.64
C ASN A 772 21.21 14.11 4.56
N ILE A 773 21.28 13.73 3.28
CA ILE A 773 21.31 14.67 2.15
C ILE A 773 20.02 15.51 2.10
N LEU A 774 18.86 14.88 2.27
CA LEU A 774 17.58 15.59 2.29
C LEU A 774 17.43 16.48 3.53
N PHE A 775 18.01 16.07 4.66
CA PHE A 775 18.06 16.91 5.85
C PHE A 775 19.02 18.10 5.67
N LEU A 776 20.09 17.95 4.91
CA LEU A 776 20.97 19.07 4.54
C LEU A 776 20.22 20.14 3.74
N ALA A 777 19.26 19.77 2.89
CA ALA A 777 18.38 20.73 2.24
C ALA A 777 17.54 21.53 3.25
N GLU A 778 17.06 20.91 4.36
CA GLU A 778 16.39 21.65 5.44
C GLU A 778 17.35 22.62 6.15
N ASP A 779 18.63 22.28 6.33
CA ASP A 779 19.64 23.19 6.89
C ASP A 779 19.83 24.42 5.99
N TYR A 780 19.96 24.23 4.68
CA TYR A 780 20.02 25.33 3.71
C TYR A 780 18.74 26.18 3.71
N ARG A 781 17.57 25.54 3.75
CA ARG A 781 16.28 26.23 3.80
C ARG A 781 16.15 27.12 5.06
N VAL A 782 16.55 26.59 6.22
CA VAL A 782 16.51 27.35 7.48
C VAL A 782 17.44 28.56 7.40
N PHE A 783 18.58 28.37 6.74
CA PHE A 783 19.52 29.48 6.57
C PHE A 783 18.99 30.52 5.57
N ALA A 784 18.30 30.08 4.50
CA ALA A 784 17.59 30.98 3.60
C ALA A 784 16.50 31.80 4.33
N ASP A 785 15.71 31.16 5.19
CA ASP A 785 14.71 31.84 6.02
C ASP A 785 15.35 32.92 6.90
N ALA A 786 16.49 32.61 7.54
CA ALA A 786 17.24 33.57 8.31
C ALA A 786 17.73 34.77 7.46
N TYR A 787 18.24 34.56 6.26
CA TYR A 787 18.65 35.63 5.35
C TYR A 787 17.48 36.47 4.84
N ILE A 788 16.29 35.87 4.60
CA ILE A 788 15.09 36.62 4.21
C ILE A 788 14.76 37.68 5.28
N TRP A 789 14.73 37.28 6.55
CA TRP A 789 14.46 38.22 7.66
C TRP A 789 15.59 39.22 7.92
N GLN A 790 16.83 38.91 7.48
CA GLN A 790 17.96 39.87 7.49
C GLN A 790 17.93 40.81 6.27
N LYS A 791 17.02 40.65 5.33
CA LYS A 791 16.89 41.35 4.04
C LYS A 791 18.06 41.08 3.08
N GLU A 792 18.82 40.03 3.32
CA GLU A 792 19.92 39.55 2.46
C GLU A 792 19.36 38.60 1.38
N TYR A 793 18.55 39.15 0.46
CA TYR A 793 17.75 38.33 -0.48
C TYR A 793 18.58 37.57 -1.50
N GLU A 794 19.76 38.08 -1.89
CA GLU A 794 20.69 37.37 -2.80
C GLU A 794 21.27 36.11 -2.13
N ASP A 795 21.68 36.24 -0.85
CA ASP A 795 22.17 35.12 -0.07
C ASP A 795 21.05 34.12 0.21
N ALA A 796 19.84 34.58 0.48
CA ALA A 796 18.67 33.72 0.63
C ALA A 796 18.40 32.92 -0.65
N GLN A 797 18.46 33.54 -1.82
CA GLN A 797 18.28 32.89 -3.12
C GLN A 797 19.36 31.84 -3.36
N ALA A 798 20.62 32.12 -3.02
CA ALA A 798 21.71 31.16 -3.15
C ALA A 798 21.47 29.90 -2.27
N MET A 799 20.99 30.08 -1.03
CA MET A 799 20.67 28.96 -0.15
C MET A 799 19.48 28.13 -0.65
N LEU A 800 18.47 28.78 -1.23
CA LEU A 800 17.32 28.08 -1.82
C LEU A 800 17.71 27.33 -3.11
N GLN A 801 18.69 27.84 -3.86
CA GLN A 801 19.23 27.12 -5.01
C GLN A 801 19.93 25.81 -4.58
N GLU A 802 20.75 25.85 -3.52
CA GLU A 802 21.34 24.62 -2.94
C GLU A 802 20.26 23.62 -2.49
N CYS A 803 19.14 24.11 -1.92
CA CYS A 803 17.99 23.25 -1.60
C CYS A 803 17.41 22.59 -2.85
N GLU A 804 17.16 23.37 -3.90
CA GLU A 804 16.57 22.92 -5.14
C GLU A 804 17.47 21.88 -5.80
N ASP A 805 18.76 22.16 -5.92
CA ASP A 805 19.76 21.24 -6.49
C ASP A 805 19.79 19.90 -5.73
N ILE A 806 19.71 19.94 -4.39
CA ILE A 806 19.64 18.73 -3.56
C ILE A 806 18.34 17.95 -3.82
N TYR A 807 17.20 18.65 -3.87
CA TYR A 807 15.91 17.99 -4.10
C TYR A 807 15.81 17.44 -5.53
N GLU A 808 16.32 18.14 -6.54
CA GLU A 808 16.37 17.67 -7.92
C GLU A 808 17.29 16.46 -8.07
N ALA A 809 18.50 16.52 -7.51
CA ALA A 809 19.48 15.44 -7.59
C ALA A 809 19.04 14.16 -6.85
N ASN A 810 18.14 14.28 -5.88
CA ASN A 810 17.74 13.19 -5.00
C ASN A 810 16.25 12.83 -5.09
N ASN A 811 15.52 13.30 -6.13
CA ASN A 811 14.08 13.14 -6.27
C ASN A 811 13.32 13.52 -4.98
N GLY A 812 13.81 14.53 -4.30
CA GLY A 812 13.39 14.93 -2.96
C GLY A 812 12.07 15.70 -2.92
N SER A 813 11.36 15.88 -4.07
CA SER A 813 10.02 16.47 -4.13
C SER A 813 8.97 15.74 -3.27
N VAL A 814 9.34 14.60 -2.76
CA VAL A 814 8.60 13.66 -1.95
C VAL A 814 8.91 13.80 -0.47
N ASP A 815 10.04 14.45 -0.13
CA ASP A 815 10.44 14.64 1.25
C ASP A 815 9.43 15.53 2.00
N ARG A 816 9.19 15.20 3.28
CA ARG A 816 8.29 15.97 4.16
C ARG A 816 8.70 17.42 4.33
N TYR A 817 9.97 17.77 4.06
CA TYR A 817 10.49 19.13 4.14
C TYR A 817 10.41 19.88 2.81
N TYR A 818 10.12 19.21 1.69
CA TYR A 818 10.01 19.85 0.38
C TYR A 818 8.91 20.91 0.31
N ILE A 819 7.78 20.67 0.98
CA ILE A 819 6.73 21.68 1.11
C ILE A 819 7.27 22.94 1.80
N ARG A 820 8.19 22.79 2.76
CA ARG A 820 8.81 23.91 3.48
C ARG A 820 9.73 24.71 2.58
N TYR A 821 10.51 24.05 1.73
CA TYR A 821 11.30 24.71 0.68
C TYR A 821 10.37 25.53 -0.23
N LYS A 822 9.28 24.97 -0.73
CA LYS A 822 8.34 25.67 -1.60
C LYS A 822 7.77 26.92 -0.97
N TYR A 823 7.28 26.84 0.26
CA TYR A 823 6.70 28.02 0.89
C TYR A 823 7.75 29.05 1.34
N THR A 824 8.99 28.64 1.65
CA THR A 824 10.10 29.57 1.92
C THR A 824 10.54 30.30 0.62
N SER A 825 10.56 29.60 -0.51
CA SER A 825 10.79 30.22 -1.83
C SER A 825 9.69 31.25 -2.18
N LEU A 826 8.44 30.92 -1.89
CA LEU A 826 7.33 31.87 -2.03
C LEU A 826 7.45 33.06 -1.06
N LEU A 827 7.88 32.82 0.19
CA LEU A 827 8.16 33.89 1.15
C LEU A 827 9.21 34.89 0.61
N LEU A 828 10.31 34.39 0.02
CA LEU A 828 11.33 35.26 -0.60
C LEU A 828 10.70 36.13 -1.70
N ARG A 829 9.92 35.55 -2.60
CA ARG A 829 9.20 36.29 -3.66
C ARG A 829 8.23 37.34 -3.09
N ILE A 830 7.48 36.97 -2.05
CA ILE A 830 6.54 37.89 -1.37
C ILE A 830 7.29 39.11 -0.79
N MET A 831 8.42 38.88 -0.12
CA MET A 831 9.25 39.94 0.47
C MET A 831 9.94 40.83 -0.60
N GLN A 832 10.20 40.28 -1.77
CA GLN A 832 10.70 41.03 -2.95
C GLN A 832 9.57 41.70 -3.76
N ARG A 833 8.34 41.65 -3.28
CA ARG A 833 7.13 42.19 -3.96
C ARG A 833 6.76 41.53 -5.29
N ASP A 834 7.21 40.32 -5.57
CA ASP A 834 6.72 39.48 -6.66
C ASP A 834 5.68 38.46 -6.14
N SER A 835 4.46 38.93 -5.95
CA SER A 835 3.36 38.13 -5.40
C SER A 835 2.43 37.53 -6.45
N ARG A 836 2.76 37.61 -7.74
CA ARG A 836 1.91 37.09 -8.82
C ARG A 836 1.59 35.61 -8.64
N GLY A 837 0.31 35.30 -8.39
CA GLY A 837 -0.17 33.94 -8.15
C GLY A 837 0.17 33.36 -6.76
N ALA A 838 0.88 34.09 -5.89
CA ALA A 838 1.36 33.54 -4.61
C ALA A 838 0.24 33.14 -3.64
N VAL A 839 -0.87 33.89 -3.59
CA VAL A 839 -2.04 33.55 -2.73
C VAL A 839 -2.70 32.27 -3.22
N GLU A 840 -2.82 32.12 -4.52
CA GLU A 840 -3.38 30.93 -5.17
C GLU A 840 -2.46 29.71 -4.94
N ASP A 841 -1.16 29.85 -5.14
CA ASP A 841 -0.16 28.80 -4.91
C ASP A 841 -0.17 28.33 -3.45
N LEU A 842 -0.10 29.26 -2.50
CA LEU A 842 -0.16 28.97 -1.07
C LEU A 842 -1.48 28.30 -0.65
N THR A 843 -2.59 28.73 -1.26
CA THR A 843 -3.92 28.14 -1.00
C THR A 843 -4.01 26.72 -1.55
N ASP A 844 -3.42 26.47 -2.71
CA ASP A 844 -3.36 25.13 -3.31
C ASP A 844 -2.46 24.20 -2.50
N MET A 845 -1.30 24.68 -2.05
CA MET A 845 -0.42 23.93 -1.14
C MET A 845 -1.12 23.60 0.18
N LEU A 846 -1.87 24.55 0.76
CA LEU A 846 -2.64 24.32 1.98
C LEU A 846 -3.69 23.21 1.80
N LYS A 847 -4.33 23.14 0.64
CA LYS A 847 -5.37 22.14 0.34
C LYS A 847 -4.81 20.77 0.00
N ARG A 848 -3.69 20.72 -0.71
CA ARG A 848 -3.17 19.51 -1.36
C ARG A 848 -1.94 18.91 -0.68
N GLU A 849 -1.06 19.73 -0.12
CA GLU A 849 0.28 19.31 0.30
C GLU A 849 0.47 19.36 1.83
N ALA A 850 -0.19 20.26 2.54
CA ALA A 850 0.05 20.44 3.97
C ALA A 850 -0.53 19.29 4.81
N THR A 851 0.35 18.51 5.43
CA THR A 851 -0.02 17.36 6.27
C THR A 851 0.06 17.65 7.76
N SER A 852 1.03 18.46 8.20
CA SER A 852 1.21 18.83 9.60
C SER A 852 0.42 20.10 10.00
N ALA A 853 0.03 20.19 11.27
CA ALA A 853 -0.60 21.41 11.81
C ALA A 853 0.34 22.62 11.67
N TYR A 854 1.64 22.44 11.95
CA TYR A 854 2.64 23.49 11.80
C TYR A 854 2.73 24.05 10.37
N ASP A 855 2.81 23.17 9.35
CA ASP A 855 2.89 23.59 7.95
C ASP A 855 1.59 24.30 7.51
N LYS A 856 0.42 23.81 7.98
CA LYS A 856 -0.87 24.49 7.75
C LYS A 856 -0.89 25.89 8.37
N GLY A 857 -0.41 26.03 9.59
CA GLY A 857 -0.29 27.33 10.26
C GLY A 857 0.63 28.28 9.48
N ARG A 858 1.80 27.81 9.05
CA ARG A 858 2.75 28.61 8.24
C ARG A 858 2.17 29.05 6.91
N LEU A 859 1.47 28.18 6.21
CA LEU A 859 0.81 28.56 4.95
C LEU A 859 -0.28 29.60 5.18
N GLN A 860 -1.08 29.49 6.24
CA GLN A 860 -2.06 30.50 6.62
C GLN A 860 -1.39 31.85 6.95
N HIS A 861 -0.28 31.82 7.69
CA HIS A 861 0.53 33.00 7.96
C HIS A 861 1.02 33.67 6.68
N TYR A 862 1.58 32.91 5.73
CA TYR A 862 2.12 33.48 4.49
C TYR A 862 1.03 33.96 3.52
N ILE A 863 -0.16 33.35 3.52
CA ILE A 863 -1.33 33.92 2.81
C ILE A 863 -1.69 35.30 3.38
N ALA A 864 -1.76 35.44 4.71
CA ALA A 864 -2.04 36.70 5.35
C ALA A 864 -0.96 37.75 5.08
N LEU A 865 0.33 37.33 5.14
CA LEU A 865 1.49 38.18 4.87
C LEU A 865 1.50 38.66 3.41
N CYS A 866 1.25 37.78 2.45
CA CYS A 866 1.19 38.11 1.04
C CYS A 866 0.10 39.16 0.76
N VAL A 867 -1.08 38.98 1.35
CA VAL A 867 -2.18 39.93 1.21
C VAL A 867 -1.83 41.26 1.85
N TYR A 868 -1.26 41.25 3.05
CA TYR A 868 -0.86 42.48 3.75
C TYR A 868 0.19 43.28 2.98
N LEU A 869 1.17 42.64 2.38
CA LEU A 869 2.25 43.33 1.65
C LEU A 869 1.84 43.78 0.24
N ASN A 870 1.03 42.98 -0.48
CA ASN A 870 0.88 43.12 -1.91
C ASN A 870 -0.56 43.34 -2.43
N GLU A 871 -1.57 43.08 -1.61
CA GLU A 871 -2.99 43.04 -2.07
C GLU A 871 -3.94 43.90 -1.19
N ARG A 872 -3.39 44.88 -0.46
CA ARG A 872 -4.17 45.72 0.49
C ARG A 872 -5.33 46.50 -0.10
N ASP A 873 -5.25 46.83 -1.39
CA ASP A 873 -6.26 47.59 -2.10
C ASP A 873 -7.45 46.72 -2.58
N ASN A 874 -7.35 45.40 -2.46
CA ASN A 874 -8.39 44.47 -2.87
C ASN A 874 -9.15 43.92 -1.64
N LEU A 875 -10.35 44.51 -1.36
CA LEU A 875 -11.15 44.13 -0.18
C LEU A 875 -11.47 42.65 -0.09
N GLU A 876 -11.69 41.99 -1.21
CA GLU A 876 -11.98 40.52 -1.25
C GLU A 876 -10.77 39.73 -0.79
N LYS A 877 -9.59 40.03 -1.33
CA LYS A 877 -8.33 39.39 -0.91
C LYS A 877 -7.97 39.73 0.54
N VAL A 878 -8.18 41.00 0.97
CA VAL A 878 -7.98 41.42 2.35
C VAL A 878 -8.82 40.60 3.32
N LYS A 879 -10.08 40.28 3.00
CA LYS A 879 -10.91 39.40 3.81
C LYS A 879 -10.35 37.97 3.86
N ILE A 880 -9.82 37.46 2.75
CA ILE A 880 -9.13 36.14 2.72
C ILE A 880 -7.90 36.16 3.63
N GLY A 881 -7.07 37.16 3.52
CA GLY A 881 -5.87 37.33 4.37
C GLY A 881 -6.19 37.42 5.85
N PHE A 882 -7.23 38.19 6.21
CA PHE A 882 -7.68 38.32 7.60
C PHE A 882 -8.17 36.99 8.17
N GLU A 883 -9.00 36.25 7.45
CA GLU A 883 -9.44 34.91 7.88
C GLU A 883 -8.28 33.90 7.92
N ALA A 884 -7.30 34.01 7.03
CA ALA A 884 -6.08 33.21 7.08
C ALA A 884 -5.26 33.51 8.36
N ALA A 885 -5.04 34.76 8.70
CA ALA A 885 -4.35 35.16 9.95
C ALA A 885 -5.05 34.58 11.19
N LYS A 886 -6.37 34.69 11.31
CA LYS A 886 -7.14 34.09 12.40
C LYS A 886 -6.99 32.57 12.50
N LYS A 887 -7.09 31.86 11.37
CA LYS A 887 -6.89 30.43 11.34
C LYS A 887 -5.46 30.03 11.72
N GLY A 888 -4.48 30.83 11.34
CA GLY A 888 -3.10 30.70 11.78
C GLY A 888 -2.97 30.76 13.29
N VAL A 889 -3.59 31.77 13.92
CA VAL A 889 -3.65 31.92 15.40
C VAL A 889 -4.24 30.65 16.03
N GLU A 890 -5.43 30.20 15.59
CA GLU A 890 -6.09 29.00 16.12
C GLU A 890 -5.21 27.74 16.01
N ILE A 891 -4.54 27.58 14.86
CA ILE A 891 -3.66 26.41 14.63
C ILE A 891 -2.44 26.48 15.53
N PHE A 892 -1.73 27.62 15.59
CA PHE A 892 -0.50 27.73 16.38
C PHE A 892 -0.78 27.71 17.89
N ASP A 893 -1.91 28.22 18.33
CA ASP A 893 -2.37 28.09 19.72
C ASP A 893 -2.60 26.61 20.09
N SER A 894 -3.17 25.81 19.17
CA SER A 894 -3.44 24.38 19.39
C SER A 894 -2.17 23.51 19.50
N ILE A 895 -1.00 24.02 19.14
CA ILE A 895 0.29 23.33 19.14
C ILE A 895 1.37 24.07 19.94
N ASP A 896 0.99 25.00 20.81
CA ASP A 896 1.86 25.83 21.67
C ASP A 896 3.05 26.49 20.92
N ALA A 897 2.79 26.96 19.69
CA ALA A 897 3.76 27.67 18.85
C ALA A 897 3.60 29.20 19.05
N TYR A 898 4.02 29.70 20.19
CA TYR A 898 3.73 31.07 20.66
C TYR A 898 4.31 32.17 19.76
N LEU A 899 5.52 31.99 19.23
CA LEU A 899 6.14 32.98 18.35
C LEU A 899 5.37 33.12 17.04
N GLU A 900 5.04 32.00 16.42
CA GLU A 900 4.27 31.96 15.17
C GLU A 900 2.81 32.40 15.37
N LYS A 901 2.23 32.14 16.55
CA LYS A 901 0.92 32.67 16.96
C LYS A 901 0.94 34.19 16.99
N ALA A 902 1.97 34.79 17.61
CA ALA A 902 2.13 36.24 17.69
C ALA A 902 2.29 36.91 16.31
N GLU A 903 3.06 36.29 15.40
CA GLU A 903 3.17 36.74 14.00
C GLU A 903 1.78 36.81 13.31
N CYS A 904 0.95 35.79 13.51
CA CYS A 904 -0.40 35.74 12.96
C CYS A 904 -1.33 36.80 13.64
N ASN A 905 -1.21 36.99 14.95
CA ASN A 905 -1.97 38.00 15.68
C ASN A 905 -1.65 39.44 15.19
N MET A 906 -0.38 39.73 14.98
CA MET A 906 0.07 41.01 14.41
C MET A 906 -0.60 41.26 13.04
N LEU A 907 -0.54 40.26 12.12
CA LEU A 907 -1.17 40.41 10.82
C LEU A 907 -2.70 40.52 10.90
N ALA A 908 -3.35 39.78 11.80
CA ALA A 908 -4.79 39.88 12.02
C ALA A 908 -5.18 41.31 12.52
N LEU A 909 -4.42 41.86 13.43
CA LEU A 909 -4.61 43.25 13.90
C LEU A 909 -4.45 44.28 12.78
N LYS A 910 -3.47 44.12 11.90
CA LYS A 910 -3.22 44.99 10.74
C LYS A 910 -4.25 44.85 9.62
N LEU A 911 -4.74 43.63 9.36
CA LEU A 911 -5.72 43.37 8.33
C LEU A 911 -7.16 43.67 8.77
N ALA A 912 -7.49 43.59 10.06
CA ALA A 912 -8.85 43.81 10.57
C ALA A 912 -9.47 45.14 10.13
N PRO A 913 -8.79 46.30 10.26
CA PRO A 913 -9.35 47.59 9.80
C PRO A 913 -9.59 47.58 8.27
N LEU A 914 -8.67 46.98 7.51
CA LEU A 914 -8.77 46.89 6.04
C LEU A 914 -9.88 45.94 5.60
N ALA A 915 -10.21 44.97 6.40
CA ALA A 915 -11.30 44.00 6.16
C ALA A 915 -12.66 44.51 6.72
N GLU A 916 -12.71 45.70 7.24
CA GLU A 916 -13.90 46.24 7.93
C GLU A 916 -14.36 45.39 9.14
N ALA A 917 -13.42 44.73 9.81
CA ALA A 917 -13.64 43.80 10.90
C ALA A 917 -13.09 44.33 12.24
N ARG A 918 -13.51 43.69 13.35
CA ARG A 918 -12.95 43.90 14.67
C ARG A 918 -12.15 42.67 15.08
N TYR A 919 -10.96 42.87 15.61
CA TYR A 919 -10.10 41.84 16.15
C TYR A 919 -9.45 42.28 17.45
N ARG A 920 -9.22 41.38 18.38
CA ARG A 920 -8.52 41.59 19.63
C ARG A 920 -7.54 40.45 19.83
N SER A 921 -6.28 40.82 20.07
CA SER A 921 -5.21 39.87 20.38
C SER A 921 -5.30 39.42 21.85
N ASP A 922 -4.84 38.19 22.08
CA ASP A 922 -4.66 37.54 23.38
C ASP A 922 -3.23 37.02 23.53
N ASP A 923 -2.25 37.78 23.04
CA ASP A 923 -0.84 37.40 23.14
C ASP A 923 -0.34 37.37 24.58
N ASP A 924 0.55 36.44 24.89
CA ASP A 924 1.23 36.33 26.18
C ASP A 924 2.39 37.33 26.26
N ASP A 925 2.57 38.01 27.42
CA ASP A 925 3.69 38.93 27.67
C ASP A 925 5.02 38.17 27.69
N ASN A 926 5.87 38.36 26.67
CA ASN A 926 7.21 37.76 26.57
C ASN A 926 8.16 38.69 25.78
N GLU A 927 9.25 39.07 26.40
CA GLU A 927 10.17 40.07 25.86
C GLU A 927 10.81 39.67 24.50
N TYR A 928 11.04 38.38 24.25
CA TYR A 928 11.58 37.91 22.97
C TYR A 928 10.51 37.96 21.88
N ILE A 929 9.27 37.62 22.22
CA ILE A 929 8.13 37.72 21.28
C ILE A 929 7.94 39.17 20.90
N ASP A 930 7.89 40.08 21.89
CA ASP A 930 7.68 41.50 21.66
C ASP A 930 8.78 42.11 20.77
N ALA A 931 10.06 41.80 21.07
CA ALA A 931 11.19 42.28 20.30
C ALA A 931 11.16 41.74 18.85
N TRP A 932 10.81 40.43 18.67
CA TRP A 932 10.67 39.83 17.35
C TRP A 932 9.53 40.47 16.55
N ILE A 933 8.37 40.66 17.14
CA ILE A 933 7.21 41.27 16.46
C ILE A 933 7.49 42.73 16.08
N GLU A 934 8.15 43.54 16.95
CA GLU A 934 8.57 44.88 16.63
C GLU A 934 9.54 44.90 15.44
N TYR A 935 10.53 44.01 15.43
CA TYR A 935 11.46 43.86 14.32
C TYR A 935 10.77 43.46 13.02
N VAL A 936 9.93 42.40 13.03
CA VAL A 936 9.17 41.97 11.86
C VAL A 936 8.29 43.05 11.31
N ASP A 937 7.58 43.79 12.20
CA ASP A 937 6.76 44.92 11.78
C ASP A 937 7.58 46.01 11.09
N GLY A 938 8.75 46.35 11.65
CA GLY A 938 9.67 47.29 11.02
C GLY A 938 10.12 46.86 9.63
N VAL A 939 10.49 45.58 9.47
CA VAL A 939 10.86 45.01 8.17
C VAL A 939 9.71 45.07 7.16
N LEU A 940 8.49 44.74 7.61
CA LEU A 940 7.32 44.76 6.72
C LEU A 940 6.96 46.22 6.31
N GLN A 941 7.15 47.22 7.16
CA GLN A 941 6.92 48.63 6.80
C GLN A 941 7.93 49.07 5.73
N GLU A 942 9.23 48.74 5.89
CA GLU A 942 10.25 49.06 4.91
C GLU A 942 9.98 48.38 3.55
N VAL A 943 9.49 47.14 3.56
CA VAL A 943 9.08 46.44 2.29
C VAL A 943 7.89 47.13 1.64
N ILE A 944 7.01 47.72 2.42
CA ILE A 944 5.82 48.44 1.91
C ILE A 944 6.20 49.78 1.28
N GLU A 945 7.17 50.55 1.90
CA GLU A 945 7.69 51.77 1.38
C GLU A 945 8.56 51.59 0.13
#